data_2c0acbca25fa3b7f0fbf10d850e3ba78
#
_entry.id   2c0acbca25fa3b7f0fbf10d850e3ba78
#
_cell.length_a   1.000
_cell.length_b   1.000
_cell.length_c   1.000
_cell.angle_alpha   90.00
_cell.angle_beta   90.00
_cell.angle_gamma   90.00
#
_symmetry.space_group_name_H-M   'P 1'
#
loop_
_entity.id
_entity.type
_entity.pdbx_description
1 polymer ?
#
loop_
_entity_poly.entity_id
_entity_poly.type
_entity_poly.pdbx_seq_one_letter_code
_entity_poly.pdbx_strand_id
1 'polypeptide(L)'
;MRDGTPTTIYRKEYSAPAFSITDADLTFAIYDGFTLVSSILHLQRQREDEAPWVLDGEDLEIEQIEIDGTPLQQHEYSYDGRQLTLPQIGGSCQLVTRVRIYPEANTALEGLYRSRTIYCTQCEAEGFRKITFFLDRPDVLAIFKVTVEADKASCPILLSNGNAVAQEDLTEGRHRSVWHDPWPKPCYLFALVAGDLESVSESFTTASGREVALNVFVEAKDVNYCDHAMDSLKRSMEWDEQVYGLEYDLDLFNIVAVDDFNMGAMENKGLNIFNTSCVLASPDITTDAGYLRIESIVAHEYFHNFSGNRVTCRDWFQLSLKEGFTVFRDSQFSADMNSPGVKRVEDVSFLRTHQFAEDAGPMAHPVRPDSFIEISNFYTLTVYEKGAEVVRMLHTLLGHDLFIAGAKYYFAKHDGQAVTCDDFVSAMEQVSERDLTQFRRWYEQSGTPNLIIDDQYDPTARRVTLTVTQNNGQNPDGASKPPLHLPVAIGLVVKGQSHTFEEGGSTRLLEVTKANQVFEIDNVEDEPVVSLLRGFSAPVRLKSADDDDTLAALIGSDSDDFVKWDAMQRYASRVIEAQARGEPLSDAFISAYRQAMSSDIDDAMKAQLLTLPSEEYLADRQAQHGLVDVFEIRGAREDIKKILATEFEAQWTSWFSRYENPETYQANGRQIGQRALRHLALSYLSQARPEALDWAETLLGNADNLSDRLATLRVLVNGGDESTRSTVLGNFYEQWQHEALIVNQWFTLQATRPSADTVESVIALQNHGAFDWRNPNKIRALVGGFASANPIAFHRQDGAGYAFLGDVIARVQSANPQIAARLCTPLTRFRRYAHGVDAMQSQLERIAGLDNLSRDVFEVVGRALDK
;
A
#
# COMPACT_ATOMS: atom_id res chain seq x y z
N MET A 1 -5.01 -24.74 25.38
CA MET A 1 -5.99 -25.10 24.33
C MET A 1 -6.86 -23.88 24.08
N ARG A 2 -6.76 -23.25 22.91
CA ARG A 2 -7.67 -22.17 22.53
C ARG A 2 -8.99 -22.82 22.11
N ASP A 3 -9.91 -23.03 23.07
CA ASP A 3 -11.25 -23.57 22.80
C ASP A 3 -12.18 -22.41 22.42
N GLY A 4 -12.44 -22.25 21.13
CA GLY A 4 -13.49 -21.40 20.59
C GLY A 4 -13.26 -21.06 19.12
N THR A 5 -14.26 -21.25 18.29
CA THR A 5 -14.27 -20.69 16.91
C THR A 5 -14.10 -19.18 16.99
N PRO A 6 -13.21 -18.55 16.20
CA PRO A 6 -13.03 -17.10 16.22
C PRO A 6 -14.35 -16.36 16.01
N THR A 7 -14.59 -15.31 16.79
CA THR A 7 -15.85 -14.55 16.76
C THR A 7 -15.77 -13.43 15.76
N THR A 8 -16.81 -13.27 14.92
CA THR A 8 -16.93 -12.12 14.02
C THR A 8 -17.35 -10.88 14.80
N ILE A 9 -16.68 -9.77 14.56
CA ILE A 9 -16.99 -8.44 15.09
C ILE A 9 -17.75 -7.67 14.03
N TYR A 10 -18.86 -7.00 14.40
CA TYR A 10 -19.71 -6.27 13.48
C TYR A 10 -19.74 -4.77 13.78
N ARG A 11 -19.64 -3.94 12.74
CA ARG A 11 -19.71 -2.46 12.84
C ARG A 11 -20.94 -1.95 13.58
N LYS A 12 -22.09 -2.58 13.34
CA LYS A 12 -23.38 -2.23 14.00
C LYS A 12 -23.39 -2.47 15.50
N GLU A 13 -22.43 -3.21 16.04
CA GLU A 13 -22.30 -3.54 17.45
C GLU A 13 -21.37 -2.58 18.21
N TYR A 14 -20.86 -1.56 17.52
CA TYR A 14 -20.08 -0.53 18.16
C TYR A 14 -20.84 0.08 19.35
N SER A 15 -20.15 0.18 20.46
CA SER A 15 -20.60 0.93 21.64
C SER A 15 -19.47 1.76 22.18
N ALA A 16 -19.77 2.99 22.61
CA ALA A 16 -18.78 3.84 23.25
C ALA A 16 -18.21 3.13 24.51
N PRO A 17 -16.92 3.33 24.87
CA PRO A 17 -16.30 2.68 26.00
C PRO A 17 -17.03 3.01 27.29
N ALA A 18 -17.12 2.03 28.20
CA ALA A 18 -17.76 2.21 29.51
C ALA A 18 -16.95 3.11 30.44
N PHE A 19 -15.65 3.20 30.18
CA PHE A 19 -14.71 4.06 30.89
C PHE A 19 -13.61 4.54 29.93
N SER A 20 -12.92 5.63 30.26
CA SER A 20 -11.79 6.16 29.52
C SER A 20 -10.52 6.07 30.32
N ILE A 21 -9.40 6.19 29.65
CA ILE A 21 -8.07 6.39 30.22
C ILE A 21 -7.63 7.79 29.81
N THR A 22 -7.41 8.69 30.77
CA THR A 22 -7.03 10.08 30.47
C THR A 22 -5.52 10.26 30.43
N ASP A 23 -4.80 9.51 31.28
CA ASP A 23 -3.35 9.60 31.43
C ASP A 23 -2.77 8.19 31.60
N ALA A 24 -1.63 7.97 30.95
CA ALA A 24 -0.85 6.74 31.03
C ALA A 24 0.62 7.08 31.31
N ASP A 25 1.11 6.77 32.54
CA ASP A 25 2.52 6.86 32.91
C ASP A 25 3.11 5.43 32.85
N LEU A 26 3.98 5.19 31.87
CA LEU A 26 4.55 3.88 31.57
C LEU A 26 6.05 3.87 31.85
N THR A 27 6.52 2.83 32.51
CA THR A 27 7.95 2.58 32.70
C THR A 27 8.33 1.22 32.15
N PHE A 28 9.26 1.21 31.20
CA PHE A 28 9.84 0.03 30.58
C PHE A 28 11.24 -0.20 31.13
N ALA A 29 11.45 -1.25 31.89
CA ALA A 29 12.78 -1.66 32.31
C ALA A 29 13.22 -2.88 31.48
N ILE A 30 14.05 -2.64 30.46
CA ILE A 30 14.54 -3.65 29.52
C ILE A 30 15.74 -4.37 30.14
N TYR A 31 15.66 -5.70 30.19
CA TYR A 31 16.71 -6.60 30.64
C TYR A 31 16.99 -7.66 29.56
N ASP A 32 18.08 -8.35 29.67
CA ASP A 32 18.38 -9.50 28.82
C ASP A 32 17.35 -10.63 29.05
N GLY A 33 16.64 -11.00 27.98
CA GLY A 33 15.61 -12.05 28.01
C GLY A 33 14.21 -11.64 28.45
N PHE A 34 13.98 -10.44 29.03
CA PHE A 34 12.64 -9.97 29.41
C PHE A 34 12.59 -8.45 29.58
N THR A 35 11.39 -7.91 29.54
CA THR A 35 11.12 -6.51 29.89
C THR A 35 10.06 -6.44 31.00
N LEU A 36 10.29 -5.62 32.01
CA LEU A 36 9.27 -5.28 33.00
C LEU A 36 8.57 -4.00 32.56
N VAL A 37 7.23 -4.06 32.49
CA VAL A 37 6.40 -2.90 32.16
C VAL A 37 5.58 -2.54 33.38
N SER A 38 5.81 -1.35 33.94
CA SER A 38 5.00 -0.74 34.99
C SER A 38 4.10 0.30 34.36
N SER A 39 2.82 0.24 34.65
CA SER A 39 1.80 1.14 34.10
C SER A 39 1.00 1.76 35.22
N ILE A 40 0.82 3.09 35.19
CA ILE A 40 -0.08 3.85 36.07
C ILE A 40 -1.13 4.50 35.16
N LEU A 41 -2.38 4.05 35.25
CA LEU A 41 -3.49 4.52 34.44
C LEU A 41 -4.52 5.25 35.29
N HIS A 42 -4.97 6.41 34.82
CA HIS A 42 -6.12 7.10 35.40
C HIS A 42 -7.39 6.72 34.65
N LEU A 43 -8.21 5.89 35.28
CA LEU A 43 -9.45 5.36 34.73
C LEU A 43 -10.63 6.24 35.17
N GLN A 44 -11.51 6.60 34.24
CA GLN A 44 -12.71 7.37 34.49
C GLN A 44 -13.94 6.72 33.85
N ARG A 45 -14.95 6.40 34.64
CA ARG A 45 -16.22 5.85 34.18
C ARG A 45 -16.98 6.88 33.34
N GLN A 46 -17.44 6.43 32.17
CA GLN A 46 -18.17 7.27 31.23
C GLN A 46 -19.68 7.02 31.22
N ARG A 47 -20.13 5.88 31.82
CA ARG A 47 -21.53 5.49 31.88
C ARG A 47 -21.90 5.11 33.31
N GLU A 48 -23.12 5.41 33.75
CA GLU A 48 -23.68 5.02 35.06
C GLU A 48 -24.23 3.58 35.04
N ASP A 49 -23.54 2.66 34.42
CA ASP A 49 -23.86 1.24 34.44
C ASP A 49 -22.95 0.49 35.41
N GLU A 50 -23.35 -0.73 35.76
CA GLU A 50 -22.57 -1.63 36.61
C GLU A 50 -21.60 -2.51 35.81
N ALA A 51 -21.21 -2.07 34.58
CA ALA A 51 -20.29 -2.84 33.76
C ALA A 51 -18.95 -3.07 34.50
N PRO A 52 -18.40 -4.29 34.46
CA PRO A 52 -17.09 -4.57 35.03
C PRO A 52 -16.01 -3.76 34.36
N TRP A 53 -14.92 -3.50 35.05
CA TRP A 53 -13.72 -2.90 34.47
C TRP A 53 -12.94 -4.00 33.79
N VAL A 54 -12.97 -4.01 32.46
CA VAL A 54 -12.28 -5.00 31.63
C VAL A 54 -11.24 -4.29 30.78
N LEU A 55 -10.02 -4.77 30.85
CA LEU A 55 -8.88 -4.29 30.04
C LEU A 55 -8.38 -5.41 29.15
N ASP A 56 -7.95 -5.07 27.95
CA ASP A 56 -7.29 -6.00 27.05
C ASP A 56 -5.83 -6.23 27.50
N GLY A 57 -5.34 -7.47 27.34
CA GLY A 57 -3.97 -7.84 27.65
C GLY A 57 -3.71 -9.27 27.17
N GLU A 58 -2.74 -9.46 26.28
CA GLU A 58 -2.41 -10.78 25.72
C GLU A 58 -1.02 -11.23 26.14
N ASP A 59 -0.92 -12.50 26.59
CA ASP A 59 0.31 -13.18 26.96
C ASP A 59 1.18 -12.43 27.99
N LEU A 60 0.54 -11.72 28.93
CA LEU A 60 1.19 -10.95 29.99
C LEU A 60 1.41 -11.80 31.26
N GLU A 61 2.61 -11.78 31.80
CA GLU A 61 2.92 -12.37 33.12
C GLU A 61 2.74 -11.30 34.20
N ILE A 62 1.70 -11.45 35.02
CA ILE A 62 1.32 -10.45 36.05
C ILE A 62 2.27 -10.57 37.24
N GLU A 63 2.95 -9.49 37.62
CA GLU A 63 3.71 -9.39 38.86
C GLU A 63 2.93 -8.67 39.97
N GLN A 64 2.16 -7.63 39.59
CA GLN A 64 1.42 -6.79 40.56
C GLN A 64 0.24 -6.11 39.91
N ILE A 65 -0.86 -5.95 40.68
CA ILE A 65 -2.01 -5.09 40.39
C ILE A 65 -2.39 -4.36 41.64
N GLU A 66 -2.54 -3.02 41.56
CA GLU A 66 -3.02 -2.18 42.64
C GLU A 66 -4.11 -1.25 42.13
N ILE A 67 -5.09 -0.97 43.02
CA ILE A 67 -6.14 0.03 42.79
C ILE A 67 -6.08 1.03 43.95
N ASP A 68 -5.90 2.33 43.60
CA ASP A 68 -5.80 3.44 44.57
C ASP A 68 -4.77 3.14 45.69
N GLY A 69 -3.62 2.56 45.31
CA GLY A 69 -2.53 2.19 46.22
C GLY A 69 -2.78 0.92 47.06
N THR A 70 -3.86 0.20 46.79
CA THR A 70 -4.20 -1.07 47.48
C THR A 70 -3.90 -2.26 46.56
N PRO A 71 -2.91 -3.11 46.89
CA PRO A 71 -2.60 -4.33 46.12
C PRO A 71 -3.76 -5.30 46.11
N LEU A 72 -4.11 -5.82 44.91
CA LEU A 72 -5.13 -6.87 44.77
C LEU A 72 -4.53 -8.27 44.95
N GLN A 73 -5.28 -9.13 45.62
CA GLN A 73 -4.95 -10.56 45.69
C GLN A 73 -5.47 -11.30 44.48
N GLN A 74 -4.85 -12.43 44.10
CA GLN A 74 -5.17 -13.19 42.89
C GLN A 74 -6.68 -13.58 42.78
N HIS A 75 -7.40 -13.69 43.88
CA HIS A 75 -8.83 -14.02 43.89
C HIS A 75 -9.77 -12.81 43.70
N GLU A 76 -9.22 -11.58 43.69
CA GLU A 76 -9.96 -10.32 43.53
C GLU A 76 -10.05 -9.84 42.10
N TYR A 77 -9.32 -10.47 41.18
CA TYR A 77 -9.40 -10.20 39.73
C TYR A 77 -9.41 -11.52 38.95
N SER A 78 -9.79 -11.46 37.69
CA SER A 78 -9.63 -12.58 36.77
C SER A 78 -8.86 -12.16 35.50
N TYR A 79 -7.99 -13.06 35.07
CA TYR A 79 -7.25 -12.90 33.81
C TYR A 79 -7.28 -14.23 33.05
N ASP A 80 -7.82 -14.22 31.82
CA ASP A 80 -8.01 -15.42 31.00
C ASP A 80 -6.91 -15.57 29.92
N GLY A 81 -5.86 -14.74 29.97
CA GLY A 81 -4.79 -14.65 28.99
C GLY A 81 -5.06 -13.63 27.87
N ARG A 82 -6.22 -12.97 27.88
CA ARG A 82 -6.62 -11.95 26.90
C ARG A 82 -7.26 -10.72 27.53
N GLN A 83 -8.00 -10.91 28.61
CA GLN A 83 -8.70 -9.82 29.29
C GLN A 83 -8.51 -9.91 30.79
N LEU A 84 -8.20 -8.76 31.39
CA LEU A 84 -8.17 -8.55 32.81
C LEU A 84 -9.51 -7.97 33.24
N THR A 85 -10.26 -8.69 34.08
CA THR A 85 -11.47 -8.21 34.72
C THR A 85 -11.18 -7.84 36.18
N LEU A 86 -11.42 -6.57 36.50
CA LEU A 86 -11.19 -6.00 37.82
C LEU A 86 -12.47 -5.93 38.63
N PRO A 87 -12.40 -5.87 40.00
CA PRO A 87 -13.56 -5.69 40.85
C PRO A 87 -14.28 -4.38 40.51
N GLN A 88 -15.55 -4.33 40.87
CA GLN A 88 -16.37 -3.14 40.63
C GLN A 88 -15.86 -1.95 41.48
N ILE A 89 -15.50 -0.88 40.81
CA ILE A 89 -14.94 0.32 41.43
C ILE A 89 -15.87 1.50 41.10
N GLY A 90 -15.84 2.51 41.92
CA GLY A 90 -16.62 3.75 41.76
C GLY A 90 -16.26 4.56 40.50
N GLY A 91 -16.59 5.83 40.43
CA GLY A 91 -16.54 6.68 39.24
C GLY A 91 -15.16 6.87 38.62
N SER A 92 -14.06 6.84 39.39
CA SER A 92 -12.69 6.94 38.91
C SER A 92 -11.74 6.20 39.84
N CYS A 93 -10.60 5.71 39.31
CA CYS A 93 -9.53 5.13 40.10
C CYS A 93 -8.17 5.27 39.40
N GLN A 94 -7.11 5.09 40.17
CA GLN A 94 -5.77 4.89 39.69
C GLN A 94 -5.49 3.38 39.68
N LEU A 95 -5.24 2.82 38.50
CA LEU A 95 -4.80 1.45 38.33
C LEU A 95 -3.29 1.41 38.14
N VAL A 96 -2.61 0.63 38.97
CA VAL A 96 -1.18 0.31 38.79
C VAL A 96 -1.04 -1.14 38.43
N THR A 97 -0.38 -1.43 37.34
CA THR A 97 -0.04 -2.81 36.94
C THR A 97 1.46 -2.94 36.72
N ARG A 98 1.99 -4.09 37.02
CA ARG A 98 3.35 -4.49 36.66
C ARG A 98 3.30 -5.86 36.01
N VAL A 99 3.81 -5.92 34.79
CA VAL A 99 3.81 -7.16 33.98
C VAL A 99 5.20 -7.43 33.42
N ARG A 100 5.46 -8.69 33.14
CA ARG A 100 6.67 -9.14 32.45
C ARG A 100 6.29 -9.62 31.06
N ILE A 101 7.08 -9.21 30.06
CA ILE A 101 6.96 -9.63 28.66
C ILE A 101 8.32 -10.08 28.13
N TYR A 102 8.31 -10.79 26.97
CA TYR A 102 9.49 -11.47 26.41
C TYR A 102 9.74 -11.05 24.96
N PRO A 103 10.28 -9.84 24.69
CA PRO A 103 10.45 -9.29 23.35
C PRO A 103 11.30 -10.15 22.41
N GLU A 104 12.33 -10.84 22.91
CA GLU A 104 13.20 -11.70 22.10
C GLU A 104 12.50 -12.97 21.59
N ALA A 105 11.45 -13.41 22.26
CA ALA A 105 10.62 -14.56 21.86
C ALA A 105 9.48 -14.16 20.92
N ASN A 106 9.22 -12.88 20.75
CA ASN A 106 8.13 -12.36 19.93
C ASN A 106 8.48 -12.42 18.45
N THR A 107 7.94 -13.42 17.75
CA THR A 107 8.13 -13.60 16.29
C THR A 107 6.97 -13.08 15.46
N ALA A 108 5.84 -12.72 16.10
CA ALA A 108 4.70 -12.10 15.42
C ALA A 108 5.00 -10.67 14.97
N LEU A 109 5.99 -10.01 15.60
CA LEU A 109 6.38 -8.62 15.38
C LEU A 109 5.22 -7.65 15.67
N GLU A 110 4.48 -7.92 16.75
CA GLU A 110 3.39 -7.12 17.30
C GLU A 110 3.62 -6.83 18.78
N GLY A 111 3.30 -5.64 19.25
CA GLY A 111 3.69 -5.18 20.57
C GLY A 111 5.19 -4.83 20.61
N LEU A 112 5.86 -5.08 21.73
CA LEU A 112 7.32 -4.91 21.85
C LEU A 112 8.04 -6.19 21.40
N TYR A 113 9.01 -6.06 20.52
CA TYR A 113 9.82 -7.17 20.03
C TYR A 113 11.28 -6.72 19.78
N ARG A 114 12.14 -7.68 19.49
CA ARG A 114 13.54 -7.41 19.17
C ARG A 114 13.81 -7.73 17.70
N SER A 115 14.22 -6.72 16.93
CA SER A 115 14.78 -6.86 15.59
C SER A 115 16.29 -6.77 15.68
N ARG A 116 16.98 -7.90 15.53
CA ARG A 116 18.44 -8.00 15.65
C ARG A 116 18.97 -7.44 16.99
N THR A 117 19.49 -6.20 17.00
CA THR A 117 20.02 -5.51 18.18
C THR A 117 19.09 -4.45 18.74
N ILE A 118 17.98 -4.17 18.08
CA ILE A 118 17.06 -3.08 18.40
C ILE A 118 15.77 -3.65 19.00
N TYR A 119 15.33 -3.14 20.13
CA TYR A 119 13.97 -3.30 20.63
C TYR A 119 13.09 -2.23 19.99
N CYS A 120 11.96 -2.63 19.42
CA CYS A 120 11.01 -1.72 18.80
C CYS A 120 9.58 -2.23 18.96
N THR A 121 8.61 -1.34 18.69
CA THR A 121 7.19 -1.66 18.85
C THR A 121 6.46 -1.61 17.51
N GLN A 122 5.40 -2.43 17.40
CA GLN A 122 4.31 -2.28 16.44
C GLN A 122 3.00 -2.46 17.17
N CYS A 123 2.22 -1.41 17.33
CA CYS A 123 0.98 -1.42 18.10
C CYS A 123 -0.28 -1.40 17.25
N GLU A 124 -0.25 -0.92 16.03
CA GLU A 124 -1.40 -0.95 15.12
C GLU A 124 -1.58 -2.36 14.52
N ALA A 125 -2.80 -2.92 14.58
CA ALA A 125 -4.04 -2.34 15.12
C ALA A 125 -4.21 -2.61 16.62
N GLU A 126 -3.91 -3.81 17.11
CA GLU A 126 -4.22 -4.31 18.46
C GLU A 126 -2.98 -4.89 19.17
N GLY A 127 -1.78 -4.36 18.86
CA GLY A 127 -0.51 -4.84 19.43
C GLY A 127 -0.19 -4.29 20.83
N PHE A 128 -0.80 -3.17 21.24
CA PHE A 128 -0.50 -2.57 22.54
C PHE A 128 -0.88 -3.48 23.71
N ARG A 129 -1.95 -4.28 23.58
CA ARG A 129 -2.39 -5.28 24.56
C ARG A 129 -1.36 -6.38 24.86
N LYS A 130 -0.36 -6.54 23.98
CA LYS A 130 0.78 -7.46 24.19
C LYS A 130 1.93 -6.83 24.99
N ILE A 131 1.78 -5.56 25.37
CA ILE A 131 2.77 -4.79 26.14
C ILE A 131 2.33 -4.65 27.60
N THR A 132 1.11 -4.19 27.82
CA THR A 132 0.49 -3.99 29.13
C THR A 132 -1.03 -3.97 29.02
N PHE A 133 -1.72 -4.03 30.15
CA PHE A 133 -3.18 -3.92 30.19
C PHE A 133 -3.65 -2.52 29.80
N PHE A 134 -4.59 -2.45 28.87
CA PHE A 134 -5.15 -1.18 28.37
C PHE A 134 -6.55 -1.39 27.77
N LEU A 135 -7.28 -0.31 27.51
CA LEU A 135 -8.42 -0.31 26.60
C LEU A 135 -7.86 -0.13 25.16
N ASP A 136 -7.51 -1.27 24.53
CA ASP A 136 -6.81 -1.27 23.25
C ASP A 136 -7.78 -1.07 22.07
N ARG A 137 -8.26 0.17 21.98
CA ARG A 137 -9.20 0.62 20.94
C ARG A 137 -8.93 2.07 20.56
N PRO A 138 -9.20 2.47 19.29
CA PRO A 138 -8.77 3.78 18.78
C PRO A 138 -9.56 4.96 19.33
N ASP A 139 -10.73 4.79 19.95
CA ASP A 139 -11.54 5.86 20.55
C ASP A 139 -11.21 6.15 22.03
N VAL A 140 -10.17 5.53 22.57
CA VAL A 140 -9.64 5.82 23.90
C VAL A 140 -8.34 6.61 23.74
N LEU A 141 -8.43 7.92 23.95
CA LEU A 141 -7.31 8.85 23.80
C LEU A 141 -6.77 9.22 25.17
N ALA A 142 -5.47 9.03 25.37
CA ALA A 142 -4.76 9.33 26.60
C ALA A 142 -3.51 10.17 26.33
N ILE A 143 -3.09 10.94 27.35
CA ILE A 143 -1.77 11.58 27.38
C ILE A 143 -0.76 10.57 27.90
N PHE A 144 0.33 10.37 27.15
CA PHE A 144 1.35 9.40 27.50
C PHE A 144 2.61 10.09 28.04
N LYS A 145 3.07 9.61 29.21
CA LYS A 145 4.41 9.84 29.71
C LYS A 145 5.13 8.52 29.79
N VAL A 146 6.31 8.42 29.19
CA VAL A 146 7.02 7.16 29.01
C VAL A 146 8.44 7.26 29.55
N THR A 147 8.81 6.34 30.43
CA THR A 147 10.18 6.17 30.92
C THR A 147 10.73 4.87 30.34
N VAL A 148 11.88 4.94 29.68
CA VAL A 148 12.59 3.78 29.14
C VAL A 148 13.91 3.64 29.87
N GLU A 149 14.17 2.46 30.46
CA GLU A 149 15.40 2.11 31.16
C GLU A 149 16.05 0.90 30.51
N ALA A 150 17.34 0.97 30.20
CA ALA A 150 18.09 -0.14 29.65
C ALA A 150 19.58 -0.09 30.06
N ASP A 151 20.30 -1.15 29.74
CA ASP A 151 21.76 -1.16 29.80
C ASP A 151 22.33 -0.18 28.76
N LYS A 152 23.20 0.74 29.19
CA LYS A 152 23.69 1.83 28.34
C LYS A 152 24.65 1.34 27.25
N ALA A 153 25.31 0.21 27.47
CA ALA A 153 26.29 -0.30 26.51
C ALA A 153 25.59 -0.99 25.32
N SER A 154 24.48 -1.71 25.57
CA SER A 154 23.73 -2.40 24.53
C SER A 154 22.61 -1.55 23.90
N CYS A 155 22.08 -0.57 24.64
CA CYS A 155 21.01 0.31 24.18
C CYS A 155 21.37 1.77 24.52
N PRO A 156 22.36 2.38 23.86
CA PRO A 156 22.73 3.77 24.12
C PRO A 156 21.65 4.79 23.72
N ILE A 157 20.73 4.43 22.82
CA ILE A 157 19.61 5.25 22.36
C ILE A 157 18.30 4.69 22.93
N LEU A 158 17.49 5.57 23.55
CA LEU A 158 16.19 5.26 24.14
C LEU A 158 15.17 6.29 23.65
N LEU A 159 14.21 5.89 22.81
CA LEU A 159 13.23 6.77 22.17
C LEU A 159 11.80 6.36 22.54
N SER A 160 10.91 7.35 22.59
CA SER A 160 9.46 7.14 22.63
C SER A 160 8.72 8.32 21.98
N ASN A 161 7.39 8.34 22.07
CA ASN A 161 6.53 9.38 21.51
C ASN A 161 6.72 10.73 22.22
N GLY A 162 6.49 11.81 21.49
CA GLY A 162 6.48 13.17 22.04
C GLY A 162 7.86 13.79 22.17
N ASN A 163 8.03 14.69 23.12
CA ASN A 163 9.28 15.42 23.36
C ASN A 163 10.09 14.76 24.49
N ALA A 164 11.41 14.76 24.37
CA ALA A 164 12.31 14.30 25.41
C ALA A 164 12.28 15.26 26.61
N VAL A 165 12.00 14.74 27.81
CA VAL A 165 11.88 15.54 29.03
C VAL A 165 13.13 15.46 29.89
N ALA A 166 13.70 14.26 30.03
CA ALA A 166 14.90 14.02 30.85
C ALA A 166 15.69 12.82 30.37
N GLN A 167 16.99 12.85 30.61
CA GLN A 167 17.92 11.72 30.44
C GLN A 167 18.86 11.67 31.64
N GLU A 168 19.07 10.49 32.19
CA GLU A 168 19.97 10.34 33.36
C GLU A 168 20.63 8.95 33.38
N ASP A 169 21.83 8.92 33.92
CA ASP A 169 22.54 7.68 34.18
C ASP A 169 22.03 7.07 35.50
N LEU A 170 21.82 5.79 35.51
CA LEU A 170 21.44 5.00 36.68
C LEU A 170 22.63 4.19 37.20
N THR A 171 22.44 3.48 38.30
CA THR A 171 23.45 2.54 38.82
C THR A 171 23.63 1.34 37.90
N GLU A 172 24.70 0.59 38.06
CA GLU A 172 24.98 -0.67 37.36
C GLU A 172 25.07 -0.56 35.83
N GLY A 173 25.53 0.59 35.32
CA GLY A 173 25.70 0.79 33.87
C GLY A 173 24.41 0.98 33.09
N ARG A 174 23.28 1.12 33.78
CA ARG A 174 21.99 1.42 33.17
C ARG A 174 21.80 2.94 33.01
N HIS A 175 20.86 3.33 32.15
CA HIS A 175 20.43 4.70 32.00
C HIS A 175 18.92 4.74 31.71
N ARG A 176 18.32 5.92 31.78
CA ARG A 176 16.94 6.13 31.40
C ARG A 176 16.71 7.40 30.59
N SER A 177 15.68 7.39 29.75
CA SER A 177 15.09 8.56 29.14
C SER A 177 13.60 8.68 29.49
N VAL A 178 13.14 9.93 29.64
CA VAL A 178 11.74 10.25 29.93
C VAL A 178 11.19 11.06 28.77
N TRP A 179 10.05 10.64 28.26
CA TRP A 179 9.36 11.22 27.11
C TRP A 179 7.95 11.64 27.51
N HIS A 180 7.45 12.71 26.93
CA HIS A 180 6.09 13.20 27.16
C HIS A 180 5.47 13.64 25.84
N ASP A 181 4.36 13.00 25.47
CA ASP A 181 3.52 13.46 24.37
C ASP A 181 2.36 14.27 24.94
N PRO A 182 2.31 15.59 24.68
CA PRO A 182 1.27 16.44 25.23
C PRO A 182 -0.09 16.29 24.54
N TRP A 183 -0.14 15.55 23.43
CA TRP A 183 -1.35 15.35 22.66
C TRP A 183 -2.03 14.03 23.02
N PRO A 184 -3.33 14.04 23.36
CA PRO A 184 -4.07 12.81 23.60
C PRO A 184 -4.06 11.95 22.31
N LYS A 185 -3.68 10.69 22.44
CA LYS A 185 -3.66 9.74 21.34
C LYS A 185 -4.14 8.36 21.75
N PRO A 186 -4.66 7.54 20.83
CA PRO A 186 -4.92 6.13 21.09
C PRO A 186 -3.62 5.34 21.26
N CYS A 187 -3.72 4.19 21.91
CA CYS A 187 -2.54 3.36 22.20
C CYS A 187 -1.93 2.69 20.97
N TYR A 188 -2.64 2.58 19.85
CA TYR A 188 -2.05 2.03 18.63
C TYR A 188 -0.92 2.93 18.06
N LEU A 189 -0.90 4.21 18.40
CA LEU A 189 0.15 5.16 18.04
C LEU A 189 1.36 5.17 19.01
N PHE A 190 1.31 4.33 20.04
CA PHE A 190 2.42 4.19 20.96
C PHE A 190 3.64 3.59 20.26
N ALA A 191 4.81 4.18 20.53
CA ALA A 191 6.07 3.63 20.06
C ALA A 191 7.17 3.74 21.12
N LEU A 192 8.06 2.73 21.09
CA LEU A 192 9.30 2.69 21.86
C LEU A 192 10.38 2.08 20.97
N VAL A 193 11.56 2.69 21.01
CA VAL A 193 12.78 2.11 20.40
C VAL A 193 13.93 2.18 21.39
N ALA A 194 14.66 1.09 21.56
CA ALA A 194 15.89 1.03 22.36
C ALA A 194 16.94 0.19 21.64
N GLY A 195 18.15 0.73 21.46
CA GLY A 195 19.19 0.00 20.74
C GLY A 195 20.46 0.79 20.49
N ASP A 196 21.42 0.12 19.85
CA ASP A 196 22.65 0.75 19.37
C ASP A 196 22.43 1.33 17.97
N LEU A 197 22.10 2.63 17.94
CA LEU A 197 21.73 3.38 16.75
C LEU A 197 22.60 4.62 16.61
N GLU A 198 22.85 4.99 15.36
CA GLU A 198 23.37 6.30 14.99
C GLU A 198 22.26 7.15 14.36
N SER A 199 22.45 8.48 14.28
CA SER A 199 21.45 9.38 13.69
C SER A 199 22.05 10.36 12.71
N VAL A 200 21.29 10.61 11.64
CA VAL A 200 21.44 11.81 10.80
C VAL A 200 20.43 12.83 11.30
N SER A 201 20.90 14.02 11.65
CA SER A 201 20.09 15.05 12.29
C SER A 201 20.16 16.35 11.51
N GLU A 202 18.99 16.95 11.28
CA GLU A 202 18.82 18.27 10.65
C GLU A 202 17.71 19.05 11.36
N SER A 203 17.33 20.20 10.84
CA SER A 203 16.18 20.96 11.35
C SER A 203 15.30 21.46 10.22
N PHE A 204 14.05 21.75 10.57
CA PHE A 204 13.07 22.40 9.72
C PHE A 204 12.49 23.60 10.45
N THR A 205 12.43 24.76 9.78
CA THR A 205 11.76 25.95 10.31
C THR A 205 10.35 26.01 9.76
N THR A 206 9.33 25.90 10.60
CA THR A 206 7.93 25.97 10.21
C THR A 206 7.54 27.37 9.72
N ALA A 207 6.39 27.50 9.05
CA ALA A 207 5.86 28.78 8.57
C ALA A 207 5.68 29.83 9.70
N SER A 208 5.39 29.41 10.94
CA SER A 208 5.33 30.30 12.11
C SER A 208 6.71 30.66 12.69
N GLY A 209 7.79 30.07 12.15
CA GLY A 209 9.17 30.32 12.59
C GLY A 209 9.65 29.44 13.76
N ARG A 210 8.96 28.35 14.07
CA ARG A 210 9.38 27.38 15.08
C ARG A 210 10.38 26.39 14.48
N GLU A 211 11.46 26.11 15.18
CA GLU A 211 12.46 25.09 14.80
C GLU A 211 11.98 23.71 15.26
N VAL A 212 12.01 22.73 14.34
CA VAL A 212 11.75 21.33 14.61
C VAL A 212 12.99 20.51 14.31
N ALA A 213 13.46 19.73 15.29
CA ALA A 213 14.59 18.81 15.09
C ALA A 213 14.13 17.58 14.31
N LEU A 214 14.84 17.24 13.24
CA LEU A 214 14.55 16.07 12.39
C LEU A 214 15.67 15.05 12.56
N ASN A 215 15.34 13.81 12.90
CA ASN A 215 16.32 12.77 13.11
C ASN A 215 15.91 11.49 12.37
N VAL A 216 16.88 10.87 11.68
CA VAL A 216 16.74 9.51 11.11
C VAL A 216 17.72 8.61 11.83
N PHE A 217 17.22 7.68 12.62
CA PHE A 217 17.99 6.70 13.39
C PHE A 217 18.12 5.39 12.65
N VAL A 218 19.33 4.89 12.54
CA VAL A 218 19.67 3.66 11.81
C VAL A 218 20.78 2.89 12.51
N GLU A 219 20.99 1.63 12.17
CA GLU A 219 22.23 0.94 12.53
C GLU A 219 23.46 1.65 11.90
N ALA A 220 24.61 1.64 12.53
CA ALA A 220 25.83 2.34 12.10
C ALA A 220 26.22 2.09 10.63
N LYS A 221 25.93 0.89 10.09
CA LYS A 221 26.20 0.52 8.69
C LYS A 221 25.36 1.32 7.68
N ASP A 222 24.22 1.86 8.08
CA ASP A 222 23.21 2.45 7.21
C ASP A 222 23.19 3.98 7.25
N VAL A 223 24.05 4.61 8.05
CA VAL A 223 24.06 6.07 8.27
C VAL A 223 24.22 6.89 6.99
N ASN A 224 24.92 6.35 5.98
CA ASN A 224 25.13 7.02 4.69
C ASN A 224 23.95 6.89 3.71
N TYR A 225 22.84 6.27 4.10
CA TYR A 225 21.70 6.00 3.24
C TYR A 225 20.43 6.78 3.64
N CYS A 226 20.55 7.80 4.50
CA CYS A 226 19.42 8.52 5.10
C CYS A 226 19.04 9.81 4.36
N ASP A 227 19.92 10.37 3.51
CA ASP A 227 19.77 11.71 2.94
C ASP A 227 18.45 11.88 2.17
N HIS A 228 18.08 10.89 1.38
CA HIS A 228 16.84 10.96 0.59
C HIS A 228 15.57 10.97 1.46
N ALA A 229 15.55 10.19 2.54
CA ALA A 229 14.43 10.20 3.49
C ALA A 229 14.34 11.54 4.24
N MET A 230 15.48 12.11 4.67
CA MET A 230 15.55 13.42 5.32
C MET A 230 15.05 14.53 4.38
N ASP A 231 15.49 14.52 3.14
CA ASP A 231 15.06 15.51 2.13
C ASP A 231 13.57 15.35 1.80
N SER A 232 13.08 14.10 1.69
CA SER A 232 11.66 13.81 1.48
C SER A 232 10.81 14.31 2.64
N LEU A 233 11.25 14.14 3.89
CA LEU A 233 10.56 14.63 5.08
C LEU A 233 10.43 16.15 5.05
N LYS A 234 11.50 16.88 4.77
CA LYS A 234 11.46 18.35 4.67
C LYS A 234 10.50 18.84 3.59
N ARG A 235 10.54 18.22 2.41
CA ARG A 235 9.62 18.56 1.32
C ARG A 235 8.17 18.26 1.68
N SER A 236 7.92 17.18 2.42
CA SER A 236 6.57 16.84 2.90
C SER A 236 6.05 17.87 3.91
N MET A 237 6.90 18.31 4.84
CA MET A 237 6.54 19.36 5.80
C MET A 237 6.22 20.68 5.10
N GLU A 238 7.07 21.12 4.18
CA GLU A 238 6.86 22.35 3.42
C GLU A 238 5.59 22.29 2.57
N TRP A 239 5.35 21.17 1.89
CA TRP A 239 4.16 20.98 1.05
C TRP A 239 2.87 20.99 1.88
N ASP A 240 2.87 20.35 3.05
CA ASP A 240 1.69 20.31 3.93
C ASP A 240 1.33 21.70 4.48
N GLU A 241 2.33 22.50 4.85
CA GLU A 241 2.14 23.90 5.24
C GLU A 241 1.57 24.73 4.08
N GLN A 242 2.08 24.53 2.85
CA GLN A 242 1.66 25.31 1.68
C GLN A 242 0.25 24.95 1.21
N VAL A 243 -0.05 23.65 1.10
CA VAL A 243 -1.31 23.16 0.50
C VAL A 243 -2.44 23.09 1.54
N TYR A 244 -2.19 22.43 2.68
CA TYR A 244 -3.20 22.25 3.71
C TYR A 244 -3.14 23.28 4.85
N GLY A 245 -2.05 24.02 4.97
CA GLY A 245 -1.84 25.00 6.04
C GLY A 245 -1.62 24.34 7.39
N LEU A 246 -1.02 23.16 7.42
CA LEU A 246 -0.82 22.35 8.61
C LEU A 246 0.66 22.38 9.01
N GLU A 247 0.95 22.95 10.19
CA GLU A 247 2.31 22.95 10.76
C GLU A 247 2.50 21.76 11.71
N TYR A 248 3.65 21.14 11.69
CA TYR A 248 3.98 20.07 12.64
C TYR A 248 3.94 20.56 14.08
N ASP A 249 3.50 19.74 15.02
CA ASP A 249 3.04 20.16 16.35
C ASP A 249 3.89 19.68 17.55
N LEU A 250 5.02 19.02 17.29
CA LEU A 250 6.05 18.67 18.29
C LEU A 250 7.37 19.40 17.99
N ASP A 251 8.33 19.37 18.93
CA ASP A 251 9.64 20.01 18.77
C ASP A 251 10.65 19.17 18.02
N LEU A 252 10.32 17.88 17.78
CA LEU A 252 11.15 16.94 17.05
C LEU A 252 10.30 15.95 16.24
N PHE A 253 10.90 15.42 15.17
CA PHE A 253 10.36 14.31 14.38
C PHE A 253 11.43 13.25 14.20
N ASN A 254 11.18 12.04 14.68
CA ASN A 254 12.10 10.91 14.61
C ASN A 254 11.60 9.87 13.63
N ILE A 255 12.49 9.40 12.77
CA ILE A 255 12.32 8.20 11.93
C ILE A 255 13.30 7.16 12.43
N VAL A 256 12.87 5.91 12.59
CA VAL A 256 13.75 4.78 12.92
C VAL A 256 13.59 3.69 11.87
N ALA A 257 14.71 3.23 11.28
CA ALA A 257 14.72 2.12 10.35
C ALA A 257 14.96 0.79 11.06
N VAL A 258 14.12 -0.21 10.78
CA VAL A 258 14.24 -1.57 11.32
C VAL A 258 14.16 -2.62 10.21
N ASP A 259 14.93 -3.72 10.35
CA ASP A 259 15.01 -4.78 9.34
C ASP A 259 13.80 -5.74 9.38
N ASP A 260 13.32 -6.08 10.59
CA ASP A 260 12.20 -7.01 10.76
C ASP A 260 10.93 -6.22 11.08
N PHE A 261 10.12 -5.97 10.04
CA PHE A 261 8.90 -5.19 10.15
C PHE A 261 7.82 -5.74 9.22
N ASN A 262 6.62 -5.96 9.74
CA ASN A 262 5.51 -6.53 8.98
C ASN A 262 4.94 -5.56 7.94
N MET A 263 5.10 -4.24 8.16
CA MET A 263 4.56 -3.16 7.33
C MET A 263 5.67 -2.46 6.53
N GLY A 264 5.31 -1.45 5.76
CA GLY A 264 6.25 -0.53 5.12
C GLY A 264 6.77 0.49 6.11
N ALA A 265 5.87 1.14 6.83
CA ALA A 265 6.16 2.09 7.90
C ALA A 265 4.97 2.20 8.85
N MET A 266 5.09 3.05 9.89
CA MET A 266 4.05 3.31 10.89
C MET A 266 4.19 4.74 11.41
N GLU A 267 3.08 5.45 11.44
CA GLU A 267 2.93 6.86 11.76
C GLU A 267 2.97 7.21 13.25
N ASN A 268 3.54 6.38 14.11
CA ASN A 268 3.60 6.64 15.56
C ASN A 268 4.00 8.07 15.87
N LYS A 269 3.19 8.78 16.64
CA LYS A 269 3.33 10.23 16.90
C LYS A 269 4.73 10.63 17.36
N GLY A 270 5.45 11.40 16.53
CA GLY A 270 6.81 11.87 16.81
C GLY A 270 7.92 10.84 16.70
N LEU A 271 7.60 9.56 16.50
CA LEU A 271 8.55 8.46 16.37
C LEU A 271 8.07 7.44 15.34
N ASN A 272 8.19 7.77 14.07
CA ASN A 272 7.80 6.87 12.99
C ASN A 272 8.80 5.72 12.86
N ILE A 273 8.28 4.50 12.68
CA ILE A 273 9.10 3.30 12.50
C ILE A 273 8.94 2.80 11.07
N PHE A 274 10.05 2.63 10.37
CA PHE A 274 10.11 2.27 8.96
C PHE A 274 10.83 0.93 8.76
N ASN A 275 10.32 0.13 7.85
CA ASN A 275 11.12 -0.94 7.25
C ASN A 275 12.32 -0.31 6.52
N THR A 276 13.52 -0.88 6.66
CA THR A 276 14.74 -0.39 6.00
C THR A 276 14.55 -0.16 4.50
N SER A 277 13.76 -0.99 3.83
CA SER A 277 13.44 -0.86 2.40
C SER A 277 12.60 0.37 2.02
N CYS A 278 12.06 1.09 3.02
CA CYS A 278 11.19 2.25 2.84
C CYS A 278 11.84 3.57 3.30
N VAL A 279 13.11 3.54 3.71
CA VAL A 279 13.82 4.72 4.18
C VAL A 279 15.25 4.80 3.66
N LEU A 280 15.97 3.68 3.52
CA LEU A 280 17.36 3.65 3.10
C LEU A 280 17.49 3.80 1.58
N ALA A 281 18.27 4.77 1.13
CA ALA A 281 18.48 5.04 -0.28
C ALA A 281 19.92 5.41 -0.64
N SER A 282 20.43 4.76 -1.67
CA SER A 282 21.59 5.21 -2.43
C SER A 282 21.51 4.67 -3.85
N PRO A 283 22.25 5.21 -4.81
CA PRO A 283 22.28 4.71 -6.18
C PRO A 283 22.58 3.22 -6.27
N ASP A 284 23.36 2.69 -5.34
CA ASP A 284 23.79 1.30 -5.35
C ASP A 284 22.73 0.32 -4.82
N ILE A 285 21.89 0.74 -3.87
CA ILE A 285 20.94 -0.14 -3.16
C ILE A 285 19.48 0.13 -3.50
N THR A 286 19.17 1.20 -4.25
CA THR A 286 17.81 1.67 -4.48
C THR A 286 17.57 1.93 -5.97
N THR A 287 16.47 1.39 -6.49
CA THR A 287 16.03 1.67 -7.87
C THR A 287 15.35 3.03 -7.98
N ASP A 288 15.16 3.53 -9.19
CA ASP A 288 14.38 4.75 -9.45
C ASP A 288 12.97 4.66 -8.85
N ALA A 289 12.28 3.55 -9.05
CA ALA A 289 10.98 3.30 -8.42
C ALA A 289 11.09 3.23 -6.89
N GLY A 290 12.21 2.74 -6.36
CA GLY A 290 12.50 2.73 -4.92
C GLY A 290 12.64 4.13 -4.35
N TYR A 291 13.32 5.04 -5.04
CA TYR A 291 13.42 6.44 -4.61
C TYR A 291 12.06 7.13 -4.55
N LEU A 292 11.23 6.99 -5.60
CA LEU A 292 9.88 7.56 -5.64
C LEU A 292 8.98 6.95 -4.55
N ARG A 293 9.13 5.65 -4.29
CA ARG A 293 8.38 4.97 -3.23
C ARG A 293 8.78 5.45 -1.83
N ILE A 294 10.07 5.66 -1.56
CA ILE A 294 10.56 6.18 -0.26
C ILE A 294 10.00 7.59 -0.05
N GLU A 295 10.07 8.46 -1.06
CA GLU A 295 9.49 9.81 -1.03
C GLU A 295 8.00 9.77 -0.66
N SER A 296 7.22 8.93 -1.34
CA SER A 296 5.78 8.76 -1.09
C SER A 296 5.49 8.22 0.32
N ILE A 297 6.22 7.21 0.81
CA ILE A 297 5.98 6.62 2.13
C ILE A 297 6.38 7.59 3.25
N VAL A 298 7.50 8.30 3.12
CA VAL A 298 7.89 9.33 4.11
C VAL A 298 6.83 10.43 4.19
N ALA A 299 6.28 10.85 3.05
CA ALA A 299 5.18 11.81 3.00
C ALA A 299 3.89 11.25 3.64
N HIS A 300 3.54 9.99 3.33
CA HIS A 300 2.39 9.30 3.90
C HIS A 300 2.43 9.30 5.43
N GLU A 301 3.52 8.82 6.01
CA GLU A 301 3.67 8.75 7.47
C GLU A 301 3.70 10.15 8.12
N TYR A 302 4.31 11.14 7.46
CA TYR A 302 4.26 12.51 7.95
C TYR A 302 2.84 13.09 7.92
N PHE A 303 2.10 12.88 6.83
CA PHE A 303 0.74 13.41 6.69
C PHE A 303 -0.25 12.79 7.67
N HIS A 304 0.01 11.59 8.14
CA HIS A 304 -0.74 10.99 9.23
C HIS A 304 -0.72 11.81 10.52
N ASN A 305 0.24 12.73 10.72
CA ASN A 305 0.27 13.57 11.91
C ASN A 305 -1.06 14.28 12.15
N PHE A 306 -1.77 14.68 11.09
CA PHE A 306 -3.12 15.24 11.17
C PHE A 306 -4.20 14.23 10.77
N SER A 307 -4.07 13.58 9.61
CA SER A 307 -5.05 12.59 9.13
C SER A 307 -4.73 11.17 9.68
N GLY A 308 -4.95 10.99 10.98
CA GLY A 308 -4.70 9.74 11.72
C GLY A 308 -4.33 9.97 13.17
N ASN A 309 -3.43 10.92 13.48
CA ASN A 309 -2.94 11.16 14.83
C ASN A 309 -3.74 12.25 15.55
N ARG A 310 -3.81 13.47 15.01
CA ARG A 310 -4.60 14.57 15.60
C ARG A 310 -6.10 14.32 15.45
N VAL A 311 -6.54 13.82 14.31
CA VAL A 311 -7.90 13.32 14.09
C VAL A 311 -7.80 11.85 13.75
N THR A 312 -8.35 10.99 14.59
CA THR A 312 -8.21 9.54 14.48
C THR A 312 -9.54 8.82 14.23
N CYS A 313 -9.48 7.50 14.06
CA CYS A 313 -10.65 6.65 13.82
C CYS A 313 -11.41 6.34 15.11
N ARG A 314 -12.75 6.42 15.10
CA ARG A 314 -13.58 5.99 16.21
C ARG A 314 -13.47 4.48 16.49
N ASP A 315 -13.39 3.70 15.45
CA ASP A 315 -13.29 2.25 15.49
C ASP A 315 -12.57 1.76 14.22
N TRP A 316 -12.11 0.52 14.21
CA TRP A 316 -11.32 -0.03 13.10
C TRP A 316 -12.10 -0.18 11.79
N PHE A 317 -13.44 -0.11 11.80
CA PHE A 317 -14.23 -0.05 10.56
C PHE A 317 -14.03 1.27 9.82
N GLN A 318 -13.59 2.32 10.51
CA GLN A 318 -13.32 3.64 9.93
C GLN A 318 -11.89 3.77 9.37
N LEU A 319 -11.13 2.69 9.26
CA LEU A 319 -9.70 2.72 8.90
C LEU A 319 -9.40 3.56 7.64
N SER A 320 -10.26 3.50 6.62
CA SER A 320 -10.10 4.30 5.40
C SER A 320 -10.21 5.81 5.63
N LEU A 321 -10.78 6.25 6.77
CA LEU A 321 -10.81 7.66 7.15
C LEU A 321 -9.39 8.24 7.27
N LYS A 322 -8.46 7.47 7.86
CA LYS A 322 -7.07 7.89 7.92
C LYS A 322 -6.29 7.43 6.69
N GLU A 323 -6.39 6.16 6.30
CA GLU A 323 -5.57 5.59 5.23
C GLU A 323 -5.94 6.13 3.85
N GLY A 324 -7.22 6.09 3.47
CA GLY A 324 -7.66 6.60 2.17
C GLY A 324 -7.39 8.08 1.99
N PHE A 325 -7.57 8.88 3.03
CA PHE A 325 -7.27 10.32 2.97
C PHE A 325 -5.76 10.57 2.90
N THR A 326 -4.96 9.84 3.63
CA THR A 326 -3.50 10.00 3.62
C THR A 326 -2.88 9.51 2.31
N VAL A 327 -3.33 8.38 1.74
CA VAL A 327 -2.92 7.92 0.40
C VAL A 327 -3.29 8.96 -0.68
N PHE A 328 -4.47 9.59 -0.58
CA PHE A 328 -4.80 10.69 -1.50
C PHE A 328 -3.82 11.85 -1.39
N ARG A 329 -3.42 12.24 -0.16
CA ARG A 329 -2.47 13.33 0.09
C ARG A 329 -1.06 13.00 -0.39
N ASP A 330 -0.56 11.79 -0.13
CA ASP A 330 0.76 11.37 -0.61
C ASP A 330 0.82 11.23 -2.12
N SER A 331 -0.29 10.82 -2.77
CA SER A 331 -0.42 10.80 -4.22
C SER A 331 -0.39 12.21 -4.83
N GLN A 332 -1.08 13.20 -4.19
CA GLN A 332 -0.99 14.60 -4.62
C GLN A 332 0.44 15.13 -4.47
N PHE A 333 1.08 14.92 -3.32
CA PHE A 333 2.45 15.31 -3.07
C PHE A 333 3.40 14.73 -4.11
N SER A 334 3.34 13.42 -4.35
CA SER A 334 4.20 12.74 -5.32
C SER A 334 3.99 13.26 -6.75
N ALA A 335 2.75 13.60 -7.12
CA ALA A 335 2.43 14.22 -8.40
C ALA A 335 3.04 15.63 -8.52
N ASP A 336 2.96 16.44 -7.47
CA ASP A 336 3.52 17.80 -7.44
C ASP A 336 5.05 17.80 -7.44
N MET A 337 5.68 16.81 -6.79
CA MET A 337 7.15 16.69 -6.75
C MET A 337 7.73 16.12 -8.06
N ASN A 338 6.97 15.35 -8.83
CA ASN A 338 7.46 14.60 -9.98
C ASN A 338 6.62 14.88 -11.25
N SER A 339 5.95 13.85 -11.79
CA SER A 339 5.10 13.95 -13.00
C SER A 339 3.67 13.57 -12.68
N PRO A 340 2.70 14.52 -12.71
CA PRO A 340 1.30 14.19 -12.43
C PRO A 340 0.72 13.13 -13.36
N GLY A 341 1.08 13.14 -14.64
CA GLY A 341 0.61 12.15 -15.62
C GLY A 341 1.14 10.75 -15.33
N VAL A 342 2.44 10.63 -15.07
CA VAL A 342 3.08 9.33 -14.73
C VAL A 342 2.53 8.80 -13.41
N LYS A 343 2.49 9.63 -12.36
CA LYS A 343 1.94 9.23 -11.07
C LYS A 343 0.49 8.73 -11.19
N ARG A 344 -0.35 9.44 -11.97
CA ARG A 344 -1.74 9.01 -12.19
C ARG A 344 -1.83 7.68 -12.92
N VAL A 345 -1.00 7.45 -13.92
CA VAL A 345 -0.93 6.16 -14.64
C VAL A 345 -0.51 5.03 -13.68
N GLU A 346 0.47 5.28 -12.83
CA GLU A 346 0.95 4.30 -11.84
C GLU A 346 -0.14 3.94 -10.82
N ASP A 347 -0.81 4.94 -10.23
CA ASP A 347 -1.90 4.73 -9.27
C ASP A 347 -3.04 3.91 -9.90
N VAL A 348 -3.48 4.28 -11.10
CA VAL A 348 -4.57 3.58 -11.78
C VAL A 348 -4.15 2.19 -12.24
N SER A 349 -2.92 2.03 -12.71
CA SER A 349 -2.39 0.70 -13.07
C SER A 349 -2.39 -0.23 -11.86
N PHE A 350 -1.92 0.25 -10.70
CA PHE A 350 -1.92 -0.50 -9.45
C PHE A 350 -3.34 -0.84 -8.97
N LEU A 351 -4.24 0.14 -8.97
CA LEU A 351 -5.65 -0.04 -8.61
C LEU A 351 -6.33 -1.09 -9.48
N ARG A 352 -6.21 -0.98 -10.82
CA ARG A 352 -6.86 -1.91 -11.77
C ARG A 352 -6.28 -3.32 -11.71
N THR A 353 -4.96 -3.45 -11.49
CA THR A 353 -4.27 -4.73 -11.48
C THR A 353 -4.53 -5.50 -10.19
N HIS A 354 -4.52 -4.82 -9.04
CA HIS A 354 -4.54 -5.46 -7.73
C HIS A 354 -5.86 -5.26 -6.97
N GLN A 355 -6.36 -4.02 -6.86
CA GLN A 355 -7.55 -3.71 -6.07
C GLN A 355 -8.84 -4.21 -6.76
N PHE A 356 -8.96 -4.08 -8.08
CA PHE A 356 -10.12 -4.63 -8.79
C PHE A 356 -10.20 -6.16 -8.68
N ALA A 357 -9.05 -6.83 -8.62
CA ALA A 357 -9.00 -8.26 -8.36
C ALA A 357 -9.36 -8.63 -6.91
N GLU A 358 -9.06 -7.76 -5.93
CA GLU A 358 -9.50 -7.89 -4.54
C GLU A 358 -11.02 -7.70 -4.43
N ASP A 359 -11.58 -6.68 -5.06
CA ASP A 359 -13.03 -6.41 -5.13
C ASP A 359 -13.84 -7.55 -5.79
N ALA A 360 -13.22 -8.35 -6.65
CA ALA A 360 -13.81 -9.52 -7.28
C ALA A 360 -13.54 -10.83 -6.52
N GLY A 361 -12.75 -10.79 -5.47
CA GLY A 361 -12.27 -11.95 -4.71
C GLY A 361 -13.16 -12.32 -3.51
N PRO A 362 -12.81 -13.40 -2.78
CA PRO A 362 -13.57 -13.84 -1.61
C PRO A 362 -13.45 -12.88 -0.40
N MET A 363 -12.41 -12.07 -0.37
CA MET A 363 -12.21 -11.04 0.66
C MET A 363 -12.83 -9.67 0.30
N ALA A 364 -13.63 -9.60 -0.78
CA ALA A 364 -14.28 -8.34 -1.19
C ALA A 364 -15.16 -7.75 -0.07
N HIS A 365 -14.97 -6.47 0.19
CA HIS A 365 -15.68 -5.74 1.25
C HIS A 365 -15.85 -4.26 0.85
N PRO A 366 -16.77 -3.50 1.49
CA PRO A 366 -16.86 -2.06 1.32
C PRO A 366 -15.58 -1.34 1.76
N VAL A 367 -15.37 -0.11 1.32
CA VAL A 367 -14.29 0.77 1.81
C VAL A 367 -14.35 0.92 3.33
N ARG A 368 -15.57 0.96 3.88
CA ARG A 368 -15.84 0.84 5.32
C ARG A 368 -16.44 -0.55 5.59
N PRO A 369 -15.64 -1.53 6.01
CA PRO A 369 -16.11 -2.90 6.23
C PRO A 369 -17.28 -2.99 7.21
N ASP A 370 -18.11 -4.03 7.09
CA ASP A 370 -19.24 -4.28 8.00
C ASP A 370 -18.90 -5.26 9.10
N SER A 371 -17.88 -6.10 8.89
CA SER A 371 -17.45 -7.12 9.84
C SER A 371 -16.02 -7.60 9.57
N PHE A 372 -15.37 -8.09 10.61
CA PHE A 372 -14.09 -8.79 10.53
C PHE A 372 -13.97 -9.84 11.67
N ILE A 373 -13.10 -10.80 11.50
CA ILE A 373 -12.63 -11.71 12.54
C ILE A 373 -11.29 -11.22 13.09
N GLU A 374 -10.38 -10.85 12.15
CA GLU A 374 -9.06 -10.32 12.46
C GLU A 374 -8.83 -9.02 11.68
N ILE A 375 -8.66 -7.92 12.41
CA ILE A 375 -8.55 -6.60 11.77
C ILE A 375 -7.33 -6.46 10.86
N SER A 376 -6.22 -7.14 11.16
CA SER A 376 -5.00 -7.11 10.33
C SER A 376 -5.23 -7.57 8.89
N ASN A 377 -6.29 -8.37 8.63
CA ASN A 377 -6.70 -8.78 7.30
C ASN A 377 -7.39 -7.67 6.49
N PHE A 378 -7.75 -6.56 7.13
CA PHE A 378 -8.48 -5.43 6.50
C PHE A 378 -7.61 -4.22 6.19
N TYR A 379 -6.30 -4.33 6.34
CA TYR A 379 -5.31 -3.42 5.77
C TYR A 379 -5.14 -3.73 4.28
N THR A 380 -6.20 -3.47 3.52
CA THR A 380 -6.42 -3.93 2.15
C THR A 380 -6.30 -2.78 1.15
N LEU A 381 -6.09 -3.11 -0.12
CA LEU A 381 -6.09 -2.11 -1.19
C LEU A 381 -7.46 -1.42 -1.35
N THR A 382 -8.54 -2.05 -0.93
CA THR A 382 -9.87 -1.45 -0.87
C THR A 382 -9.93 -0.31 0.15
N VAL A 383 -9.34 -0.49 1.34
CA VAL A 383 -9.29 0.54 2.38
C VAL A 383 -8.35 1.68 1.98
N TYR A 384 -7.18 1.38 1.44
CA TYR A 384 -6.12 2.32 1.08
C TYR A 384 -6.38 2.98 -0.28
N GLU A 385 -6.25 2.23 -1.37
CA GLU A 385 -6.23 2.76 -2.74
C GLU A 385 -7.63 3.15 -3.22
N LYS A 386 -8.63 2.27 -3.06
CA LYS A 386 -10.01 2.64 -3.39
C LYS A 386 -10.53 3.72 -2.45
N GLY A 387 -10.14 3.70 -1.17
CA GLY A 387 -10.40 4.77 -0.23
C GLY A 387 -9.86 6.12 -0.72
N ALA A 388 -8.62 6.16 -1.21
CA ALA A 388 -8.02 7.35 -1.81
C ALA A 388 -8.77 7.81 -3.06
N GLU A 389 -9.24 6.89 -3.91
CA GLU A 389 -10.06 7.24 -5.07
C GLU A 389 -11.43 7.83 -4.66
N VAL A 390 -12.02 7.38 -3.55
CA VAL A 390 -13.24 7.99 -2.99
C VAL A 390 -12.97 9.43 -2.56
N VAL A 391 -11.85 9.70 -1.90
CA VAL A 391 -11.43 11.07 -1.55
C VAL A 391 -11.15 11.90 -2.82
N ARG A 392 -10.48 11.33 -3.81
CA ARG A 392 -10.20 11.97 -5.10
C ARG A 392 -11.48 12.37 -5.83
N MET A 393 -12.53 11.53 -5.79
CA MET A 393 -13.83 11.88 -6.36
C MET A 393 -14.48 13.07 -5.64
N LEU A 394 -14.34 13.18 -4.32
CA LEU A 394 -14.79 14.38 -3.59
C LEU A 394 -14.02 15.62 -4.04
N HIS A 395 -12.70 15.53 -4.15
CA HIS A 395 -11.88 16.61 -4.69
C HIS A 395 -12.32 17.02 -6.11
N THR A 396 -12.63 16.04 -6.98
CA THR A 396 -13.10 16.30 -8.34
C THR A 396 -14.48 16.95 -8.37
N LEU A 397 -15.42 16.51 -7.52
CA LEU A 397 -16.79 17.05 -7.43
C LEU A 397 -16.84 18.47 -6.86
N LEU A 398 -16.00 18.77 -5.88
CA LEU A 398 -16.01 20.05 -5.17
C LEU A 398 -15.09 21.08 -5.83
N GLY A 399 -14.07 20.62 -6.55
CA GLY A 399 -12.95 21.43 -6.98
C GLY A 399 -11.94 21.67 -5.85
N HIS A 400 -10.72 22.06 -6.22
CA HIS A 400 -9.58 22.17 -5.29
C HIS A 400 -9.89 23.08 -4.07
N ASP A 401 -10.36 24.31 -4.31
CA ASP A 401 -10.50 25.30 -3.24
C ASP A 401 -11.52 24.89 -2.18
N LEU A 402 -12.68 24.37 -2.59
CA LEU A 402 -13.73 23.92 -1.65
C LEU A 402 -13.30 22.64 -0.93
N PHE A 403 -12.59 21.74 -1.61
CA PHE A 403 -12.06 20.54 -0.96
C PHE A 403 -11.04 20.90 0.12
N ILE A 404 -10.07 21.77 -0.16
CA ILE A 404 -9.08 22.23 0.82
C ILE A 404 -9.75 22.97 1.99
N ALA A 405 -10.73 23.82 1.71
CA ALA A 405 -11.50 24.48 2.76
C ALA A 405 -12.27 23.46 3.64
N GLY A 406 -12.85 22.42 3.03
CA GLY A 406 -13.50 21.32 3.74
C GLY A 406 -12.53 20.51 4.60
N ALA A 407 -11.33 20.21 4.09
CA ALA A 407 -10.29 19.53 4.84
C ALA A 407 -9.80 20.34 6.04
N LYS A 408 -9.55 21.63 5.85
CA LYS A 408 -9.21 22.56 6.96
C LYS A 408 -10.31 22.62 8.02
N TYR A 409 -11.57 22.68 7.59
CA TYR A 409 -12.72 22.65 8.51
C TYR A 409 -12.80 21.32 9.26
N TYR A 410 -12.57 20.19 8.59
CA TYR A 410 -12.54 18.86 9.20
C TYR A 410 -11.49 18.79 10.31
N PHE A 411 -10.24 19.17 10.02
CA PHE A 411 -9.16 19.17 11.02
C PHE A 411 -9.44 20.12 12.19
N ALA A 412 -9.89 21.34 11.93
CA ALA A 412 -10.18 22.31 12.98
C ALA A 412 -11.34 21.88 13.88
N LYS A 413 -12.38 21.24 13.31
CA LYS A 413 -13.57 20.81 14.06
C LYS A 413 -13.32 19.57 14.90
N HIS A 414 -12.50 18.66 14.42
CA HIS A 414 -12.33 17.33 15.00
C HIS A 414 -10.95 17.11 15.64
N ASP A 415 -10.17 18.15 15.82
CA ASP A 415 -8.88 18.07 16.49
C ASP A 415 -8.98 17.42 17.87
N GLY A 416 -8.12 16.41 18.13
CA GLY A 416 -8.13 15.63 19.37
C GLY A 416 -9.32 14.68 19.52
N GLN A 417 -10.01 14.33 18.43
CA GLN A 417 -11.18 13.44 18.45
C GLN A 417 -10.97 12.17 17.61
N ALA A 418 -11.73 11.13 17.99
CA ALA A 418 -11.87 9.89 17.24
C ALA A 418 -13.23 9.90 16.52
N VAL A 419 -13.21 9.93 15.19
CA VAL A 419 -14.39 10.21 14.35
C VAL A 419 -14.61 9.17 13.24
N THR A 420 -15.62 9.40 12.40
CA THR A 420 -16.05 8.46 11.37
C THR A 420 -15.86 9.00 9.96
N CYS A 421 -15.93 8.12 8.96
CA CYS A 421 -15.96 8.53 7.55
C CYS A 421 -17.13 9.50 7.25
N ASP A 422 -18.28 9.34 7.96
CA ASP A 422 -19.42 10.24 7.80
C ASP A 422 -19.13 11.66 8.30
N ASP A 423 -18.29 11.82 9.35
CA ASP A 423 -17.85 13.13 9.84
C ASP A 423 -17.00 13.87 8.82
N PHE A 424 -16.12 13.15 8.11
CA PHE A 424 -15.32 13.70 7.02
C PHE A 424 -16.20 14.20 5.87
N VAL A 425 -17.13 13.36 5.38
CA VAL A 425 -18.07 13.77 4.30
C VAL A 425 -18.95 14.93 4.76
N SER A 426 -19.40 14.94 6.03
CA SER A 426 -20.20 16.05 6.60
C SER A 426 -19.43 17.38 6.67
N ALA A 427 -18.10 17.33 6.88
CA ALA A 427 -17.27 18.53 6.82
C ALA A 427 -17.22 19.10 5.38
N MET A 428 -17.14 18.23 4.37
CA MET A 428 -17.21 18.62 2.96
C MET A 428 -18.57 19.22 2.59
N GLU A 429 -19.69 18.61 3.05
CA GLU A 429 -21.04 19.14 2.87
C GLU A 429 -21.20 20.54 3.49
N GLN A 430 -20.70 20.71 4.71
CA GLN A 430 -20.83 21.97 5.44
C GLN A 430 -20.16 23.14 4.72
N VAL A 431 -19.00 22.91 4.10
CA VAL A 431 -18.24 23.97 3.42
C VAL A 431 -18.72 24.19 1.99
N SER A 432 -19.09 23.13 1.29
CA SER A 432 -19.52 23.21 -0.12
C SER A 432 -21.00 23.54 -0.30
N GLU A 433 -21.81 23.45 0.75
CA GLU A 433 -23.27 23.55 0.73
C GLU A 433 -23.94 22.56 -0.25
N ARG A 434 -23.25 21.43 -0.54
CA ARG A 434 -23.74 20.37 -1.45
C ARG A 434 -24.28 19.20 -0.65
N ASP A 435 -25.34 18.58 -1.16
CA ASP A 435 -25.86 17.29 -0.63
C ASP A 435 -24.99 16.14 -1.13
N LEU A 436 -24.23 15.52 -0.22
CA LEU A 436 -23.38 14.36 -0.47
C LEU A 436 -23.98 13.06 0.11
N THR A 437 -25.27 13.06 0.46
CA THR A 437 -25.95 11.88 1.02
C THR A 437 -25.79 10.64 0.12
N GLN A 438 -25.97 10.78 -1.20
CA GLN A 438 -25.77 9.70 -2.13
C GLN A 438 -24.30 9.27 -2.23
N PHE A 439 -23.36 10.20 -2.09
CA PHE A 439 -21.94 9.93 -2.18
C PHE A 439 -21.47 8.96 -1.08
N ARG A 440 -22.07 9.01 0.12
CA ARG A 440 -21.74 8.10 1.24
C ARG A 440 -21.85 6.61 0.89
N ARG A 441 -22.62 6.25 -0.14
CA ARG A 441 -22.73 4.86 -0.63
C ARG A 441 -21.40 4.26 -1.08
N TRP A 442 -20.41 5.09 -1.43
CA TRP A 442 -19.07 4.63 -1.76
C TRP A 442 -18.37 3.94 -0.60
N TYR A 443 -18.69 4.34 0.64
CA TYR A 443 -18.16 3.70 1.85
C TYR A 443 -18.91 2.40 2.21
N GLU A 444 -20.08 2.15 1.63
CA GLU A 444 -20.99 1.07 2.03
C GLU A 444 -21.14 -0.05 1.00
N GLN A 445 -20.80 0.22 -0.26
CA GLN A 445 -20.94 -0.77 -1.34
C GLN A 445 -19.60 -1.40 -1.70
N SER A 446 -19.53 -2.74 -1.67
CA SER A 446 -18.38 -3.52 -2.16
C SER A 446 -18.45 -3.70 -3.68
N GLY A 447 -17.33 -4.07 -4.30
CA GLY A 447 -17.22 -4.38 -5.72
C GLY A 447 -16.96 -3.14 -6.58
N THR A 448 -16.48 -3.39 -7.79
CA THR A 448 -16.14 -2.36 -8.77
C THR A 448 -17.31 -2.10 -9.70
N PRO A 449 -17.86 -0.87 -9.78
CA PRO A 449 -18.98 -0.54 -10.68
C PRO A 449 -18.61 -0.70 -12.15
N ASN A 450 -19.55 -1.13 -12.98
CA ASN A 450 -19.43 -1.05 -14.43
C ASN A 450 -20.13 0.23 -14.91
N LEU A 451 -19.44 1.02 -15.69
CA LEU A 451 -19.95 2.22 -16.36
C LEU A 451 -20.02 1.98 -17.85
N ILE A 452 -21.23 1.98 -18.41
CA ILE A 452 -21.48 1.77 -19.84
C ILE A 452 -21.84 3.13 -20.42
N ILE A 453 -21.14 3.56 -21.46
CA ILE A 453 -21.38 4.85 -22.12
C ILE A 453 -21.51 4.61 -23.63
N ASP A 454 -22.67 5.01 -24.16
CA ASP A 454 -22.95 5.05 -25.58
C ASP A 454 -23.07 6.51 -26.01
N ASP A 455 -22.44 6.88 -27.13
CA ASP A 455 -22.49 8.22 -27.71
C ASP A 455 -23.15 8.23 -29.07
N GLN A 456 -23.83 9.32 -29.38
CA GLN A 456 -24.45 9.58 -30.67
C GLN A 456 -24.24 11.04 -31.06
N TYR A 457 -23.89 11.28 -32.33
CA TYR A 457 -23.75 12.62 -32.88
C TYR A 457 -24.86 12.94 -33.88
N ASP A 458 -25.54 14.07 -33.68
CA ASP A 458 -26.50 14.65 -34.65
C ASP A 458 -25.84 15.84 -35.38
N PRO A 459 -25.46 15.68 -36.65
CA PRO A 459 -24.82 16.74 -37.42
C PRO A 459 -25.77 17.92 -37.74
N THR A 460 -27.12 17.69 -37.70
CA THR A 460 -28.07 18.77 -37.94
C THR A 460 -28.25 19.64 -36.69
N ALA A 461 -28.32 19.04 -35.54
CA ALA A 461 -28.40 19.71 -34.25
C ALA A 461 -27.02 20.20 -33.78
N ARG A 462 -25.91 19.67 -34.33
CA ARG A 462 -24.54 19.84 -33.86
C ARG A 462 -24.41 19.41 -32.39
N ARG A 463 -24.98 18.27 -32.07
CA ARG A 463 -25.13 17.78 -30.69
C ARG A 463 -24.56 16.40 -30.53
N VAL A 464 -23.82 16.19 -29.44
CA VAL A 464 -23.44 14.89 -28.92
C VAL A 464 -24.41 14.50 -27.80
N THR A 465 -24.97 13.31 -27.86
CA THR A 465 -25.79 12.73 -26.80
C THR A 465 -25.05 11.55 -26.19
N LEU A 466 -24.80 11.61 -24.88
CA LEU A 466 -24.19 10.53 -24.11
C LEU A 466 -25.25 9.83 -23.27
N THR A 467 -25.44 8.53 -23.47
CA THR A 467 -26.30 7.68 -22.63
C THR A 467 -25.40 6.91 -21.68
N VAL A 468 -25.52 7.22 -20.40
CA VAL A 468 -24.68 6.65 -19.33
C VAL A 468 -25.50 5.70 -18.49
N THR A 469 -25.04 4.45 -18.38
CA THR A 469 -25.64 3.40 -17.53
C THR A 469 -24.61 2.92 -16.51
N GLN A 470 -24.95 2.94 -15.22
CA GLN A 470 -24.13 2.33 -14.17
C GLN A 470 -24.76 1.02 -13.68
N ASN A 471 -23.91 -0.01 -13.54
CA ASN A 471 -24.26 -1.30 -12.97
C ASN A 471 -23.31 -1.63 -11.82
N ASN A 472 -23.83 -1.56 -10.59
CA ASN A 472 -23.04 -1.72 -9.37
C ASN A 472 -23.10 -3.16 -8.82
N GLY A 473 -23.65 -4.12 -9.57
CA GLY A 473 -23.83 -5.50 -9.14
C GLY A 473 -25.07 -5.70 -8.25
N GLN A 474 -25.08 -6.81 -7.54
CA GLN A 474 -26.20 -7.22 -6.69
C GLN A 474 -25.75 -7.38 -5.23
N ASN A 475 -26.67 -7.19 -4.32
CA ASN A 475 -26.54 -7.58 -2.93
C ASN A 475 -26.67 -9.11 -2.76
N PRO A 476 -26.30 -9.69 -1.60
CA PRO A 476 -26.45 -11.12 -1.35
C PRO A 476 -27.90 -11.63 -1.47
N ASP A 477 -28.88 -10.77 -1.28
CA ASP A 477 -30.32 -11.09 -1.45
C ASP A 477 -30.79 -11.03 -2.92
N GLY A 478 -29.89 -10.76 -3.87
CA GLY A 478 -30.16 -10.65 -5.30
C GLY A 478 -30.72 -9.28 -5.76
N ALA A 479 -30.95 -8.34 -4.86
CA ALA A 479 -31.38 -7.00 -5.22
C ALA A 479 -30.21 -6.21 -5.86
N SER A 480 -30.50 -5.43 -6.91
CA SER A 480 -29.50 -4.53 -7.50
C SER A 480 -29.04 -3.50 -6.49
N LYS A 481 -27.74 -3.27 -6.41
CA LYS A 481 -27.16 -2.21 -5.59
C LYS A 481 -27.63 -0.84 -6.11
N PRO A 482 -27.98 0.10 -5.22
CA PRO A 482 -28.43 1.43 -5.64
C PRO A 482 -27.31 2.20 -6.38
N PRO A 483 -27.70 3.16 -7.25
CA PRO A 483 -26.74 3.95 -8.00
C PRO A 483 -25.82 4.77 -7.09
N LEU A 484 -24.55 4.86 -7.50
CA LEU A 484 -23.53 5.69 -6.87
C LEU A 484 -23.56 7.10 -7.45
N HIS A 485 -22.94 8.07 -6.78
CA HIS A 485 -22.63 9.39 -7.31
C HIS A 485 -21.24 9.35 -7.96
N LEU A 486 -21.17 9.42 -9.28
CA LEU A 486 -19.96 9.29 -10.07
C LEU A 486 -19.61 10.63 -10.74
N PRO A 487 -18.41 11.18 -10.50
CA PRO A 487 -17.86 12.25 -11.33
C PRO A 487 -17.26 11.65 -12.60
N VAL A 488 -17.82 11.92 -13.75
CA VAL A 488 -17.32 11.42 -15.04
C VAL A 488 -16.75 12.60 -15.85
N ALA A 489 -15.44 12.75 -15.83
CA ALA A 489 -14.77 13.77 -16.61
C ALA A 489 -14.64 13.32 -18.07
N ILE A 490 -15.09 14.17 -18.99
CA ILE A 490 -15.07 13.93 -20.44
C ILE A 490 -14.35 15.01 -21.20
N GLY A 491 -13.89 14.68 -22.39
CA GLY A 491 -13.43 15.60 -23.42
C GLY A 491 -13.97 15.21 -24.78
N LEU A 492 -13.82 16.08 -25.75
CA LEU A 492 -14.15 15.80 -27.15
C LEU A 492 -12.92 16.09 -28.01
N VAL A 493 -12.60 15.18 -28.92
CA VAL A 493 -11.56 15.39 -29.95
C VAL A 493 -12.24 15.54 -31.29
N VAL A 494 -12.20 16.75 -31.86
CA VAL A 494 -12.84 17.09 -33.14
C VAL A 494 -11.74 17.33 -34.15
N LYS A 495 -11.71 16.57 -35.25
CA LYS A 495 -10.66 16.68 -36.31
C LYS A 495 -9.22 16.66 -35.74
N GLY A 496 -8.97 15.82 -34.73
CA GLY A 496 -7.66 15.67 -34.12
C GLY A 496 -7.24 16.82 -33.19
N GLN A 497 -8.19 17.65 -32.75
CA GLN A 497 -7.95 18.72 -31.78
C GLN A 497 -8.94 18.67 -30.62
N SER A 498 -8.50 19.03 -29.43
CA SER A 498 -9.38 19.14 -28.26
C SER A 498 -10.42 20.23 -28.46
N HIS A 499 -11.69 19.88 -28.27
CA HIS A 499 -12.80 20.83 -28.22
C HIS A 499 -12.78 21.64 -26.93
N THR A 500 -13.12 22.91 -27.03
CA THR A 500 -13.29 23.79 -25.85
C THR A 500 -14.78 23.92 -25.54
N PHE A 501 -15.18 23.56 -24.35
CA PHE A 501 -16.58 23.67 -23.87
C PHE A 501 -16.96 25.14 -23.61
N GLU A 502 -18.24 25.42 -23.56
CA GLU A 502 -18.76 26.79 -23.32
C GLU A 502 -18.36 27.35 -21.96
N GLU A 503 -18.25 26.48 -20.95
CA GLU A 503 -17.80 26.84 -19.62
C GLU A 503 -16.29 27.14 -19.56
N GLY A 504 -15.57 26.90 -20.65
CA GLY A 504 -14.11 26.99 -20.79
C GLY A 504 -13.41 25.67 -20.51
N GLY A 505 -12.20 25.52 -21.06
CA GLY A 505 -11.38 24.31 -20.91
C GLY A 505 -11.78 23.16 -21.84
N SER A 506 -10.94 22.12 -21.87
CA SER A 506 -11.11 20.93 -22.72
C SER A 506 -11.71 19.72 -21.98
N THR A 507 -12.06 19.88 -20.71
CA THR A 507 -12.64 18.84 -19.86
C THR A 507 -13.94 19.34 -19.26
N ARG A 508 -15.00 18.52 -19.34
CA ARG A 508 -16.30 18.76 -18.72
C ARG A 508 -16.61 17.64 -17.73
N LEU A 509 -17.11 17.99 -16.55
CA LEU A 509 -17.52 17.03 -15.53
C LEU A 509 -19.01 16.72 -15.67
N LEU A 510 -19.35 15.46 -15.80
CA LEU A 510 -20.71 14.94 -15.75
C LEU A 510 -20.97 14.30 -14.39
N GLU A 511 -22.01 14.71 -13.69
CA GLU A 511 -22.43 14.10 -12.44
C GLU A 511 -23.48 13.02 -12.71
N VAL A 512 -23.06 11.74 -12.61
CA VAL A 512 -23.92 10.59 -12.84
C VAL A 512 -24.46 10.11 -11.50
N THR A 513 -25.76 10.35 -11.27
CA THR A 513 -26.45 10.02 -10.01
C THR A 513 -27.55 9.00 -10.17
N LYS A 514 -27.91 8.63 -11.41
CA LYS A 514 -28.99 7.69 -11.72
C LYS A 514 -28.41 6.42 -12.36
N ALA A 515 -29.17 5.33 -12.28
CA ALA A 515 -28.80 4.08 -12.95
C ALA A 515 -28.66 4.27 -14.48
N ASN A 516 -29.55 5.10 -15.07
CA ASN A 516 -29.49 5.53 -16.47
C ASN A 516 -29.65 7.05 -16.53
N GLN A 517 -28.77 7.73 -17.25
CA GLN A 517 -28.77 9.19 -17.35
C GLN A 517 -28.30 9.62 -18.74
N VAL A 518 -28.93 10.62 -19.31
CA VAL A 518 -28.58 11.17 -20.61
C VAL A 518 -28.01 12.57 -20.44
N PHE A 519 -26.95 12.85 -21.17
CA PHE A 519 -26.31 14.16 -21.22
C PHE A 519 -26.23 14.63 -22.67
N GLU A 520 -26.53 15.90 -22.92
CA GLU A 520 -26.44 16.52 -24.21
C GLU A 520 -25.37 17.61 -24.22
N ILE A 521 -24.58 17.65 -25.29
CA ILE A 521 -23.50 18.61 -25.50
C ILE A 521 -23.77 19.29 -26.85
N ASP A 522 -24.13 20.53 -26.80
CA ASP A 522 -24.44 21.35 -27.97
C ASP A 522 -23.19 22.02 -28.54
N ASN A 523 -23.32 22.61 -29.74
CA ASN A 523 -22.31 23.39 -30.42
C ASN A 523 -21.05 22.61 -30.80
N VAL A 524 -21.18 21.33 -31.14
CA VAL A 524 -20.11 20.48 -31.66
C VAL A 524 -20.20 20.46 -33.18
N GLU A 525 -19.21 21.07 -33.85
CA GLU A 525 -19.30 21.34 -35.28
C GLU A 525 -19.23 20.12 -36.19
N ASP A 526 -18.42 19.13 -35.80
CA ASP A 526 -18.22 17.88 -36.53
C ASP A 526 -18.29 16.70 -35.54
N GLU A 527 -18.48 15.49 -36.07
CA GLU A 527 -18.49 14.26 -35.25
C GLU A 527 -17.19 14.12 -34.46
N PRO A 528 -17.29 14.09 -33.11
CA PRO A 528 -16.10 13.99 -32.26
C PRO A 528 -15.78 12.54 -31.95
N VAL A 529 -14.53 12.31 -31.53
CA VAL A 529 -14.17 11.17 -30.68
C VAL A 529 -14.35 11.59 -29.22
N VAL A 530 -15.11 10.82 -28.46
CA VAL A 530 -15.39 11.11 -27.05
C VAL A 530 -14.29 10.57 -26.16
N SER A 531 -13.65 11.44 -25.40
CA SER A 531 -12.63 11.13 -24.40
C SER A 531 -13.32 10.92 -23.06
N LEU A 532 -13.26 9.70 -22.50
CA LEU A 532 -14.00 9.30 -21.31
C LEU A 532 -13.10 9.09 -20.11
N LEU A 533 -13.62 9.39 -18.90
CA LEU A 533 -12.92 9.22 -17.61
C LEU A 533 -11.54 9.89 -17.58
N ARG A 534 -11.44 11.11 -18.04
CA ARG A 534 -10.20 11.89 -18.01
C ARG A 534 -9.62 11.91 -16.60
N GLY A 535 -8.30 11.71 -16.49
CA GLY A 535 -7.60 11.56 -15.22
C GLY A 535 -8.11 10.40 -14.35
N PHE A 536 -8.86 9.45 -14.93
CA PHE A 536 -9.57 8.38 -14.20
C PHE A 536 -10.45 8.93 -13.07
N SER A 537 -11.38 9.80 -13.43
CA SER A 537 -12.20 10.56 -12.49
C SER A 537 -13.10 9.75 -11.56
N ALA A 538 -13.28 8.45 -11.81
CA ALA A 538 -14.00 7.51 -10.93
C ALA A 538 -13.43 6.09 -11.06
N PRO A 539 -13.33 5.32 -9.95
CA PRO A 539 -12.81 3.95 -9.91
C PRO A 539 -13.85 2.93 -10.43
N VAL A 540 -14.02 2.91 -11.73
CA VAL A 540 -15.04 2.09 -12.42
C VAL A 540 -14.42 1.28 -13.57
N ARG A 541 -15.11 0.20 -13.98
CA ARG A 541 -14.82 -0.51 -15.22
C ARG A 541 -15.60 0.14 -16.35
N LEU A 542 -14.90 0.86 -17.23
CA LEU A 542 -15.52 1.50 -18.41
C LEU A 542 -15.82 0.47 -19.49
N LYS A 543 -17.04 0.49 -20.00
CA LYS A 543 -17.49 -0.20 -21.22
C LYS A 543 -18.00 0.85 -22.18
N SER A 544 -17.32 1.01 -23.29
CA SER A 544 -17.68 1.92 -24.37
C SER A 544 -17.69 1.18 -25.72
N ALA A 545 -18.41 1.71 -26.66
CA ALA A 545 -18.49 1.17 -28.01
C ALA A 545 -17.28 1.54 -28.89
N ASP A 546 -16.19 2.07 -28.28
CA ASP A 546 -15.00 2.50 -29.03
C ASP A 546 -14.48 1.39 -29.94
N ASP A 547 -14.31 1.70 -31.19
CA ASP A 547 -13.62 0.87 -32.17
C ASP A 547 -12.12 1.15 -32.19
N ASP A 548 -11.39 0.48 -33.05
CA ASP A 548 -9.94 0.63 -33.15
C ASP A 548 -9.51 2.00 -33.68
N ASP A 549 -10.32 2.61 -34.56
CA ASP A 549 -10.08 3.96 -35.09
C ASP A 549 -10.25 5.01 -33.98
N THR A 550 -11.28 4.88 -33.14
CA THR A 550 -11.51 5.69 -31.97
C THR A 550 -10.31 5.63 -30.99
N LEU A 551 -9.86 4.41 -30.66
CA LEU A 551 -8.70 4.23 -29.77
C LEU A 551 -7.42 4.83 -30.37
N ALA A 552 -7.17 4.64 -31.68
CA ALA A 552 -6.03 5.23 -32.35
C ALA A 552 -6.08 6.78 -32.34
N ALA A 553 -7.26 7.36 -32.53
CA ALA A 553 -7.45 8.82 -32.47
C ALA A 553 -7.19 9.38 -31.05
N LEU A 554 -7.65 8.70 -30.00
CA LEU A 554 -7.37 9.08 -28.60
C LEU A 554 -5.87 9.01 -28.29
N ILE A 555 -5.18 7.94 -28.69
CA ILE A 555 -3.73 7.78 -28.50
C ILE A 555 -2.97 8.95 -29.13
N GLY A 556 -3.38 9.36 -30.34
CA GLY A 556 -2.67 10.36 -31.11
C GLY A 556 -3.02 11.81 -30.79
N SER A 557 -4.23 12.09 -30.30
CA SER A 557 -4.78 13.46 -30.33
C SER A 557 -5.43 13.92 -29.03
N ASP A 558 -5.62 13.05 -28.04
CA ASP A 558 -6.16 13.50 -26.75
C ASP A 558 -5.17 14.43 -26.03
N SER A 559 -5.68 15.36 -25.25
CA SER A 559 -4.87 16.27 -24.42
C SER A 559 -4.65 15.74 -23.00
N ASP A 560 -5.34 14.65 -22.61
CA ASP A 560 -5.22 14.00 -21.30
C ASP A 560 -4.26 12.82 -21.41
N ASP A 561 -3.15 12.85 -20.68
CA ASP A 561 -2.10 11.82 -20.75
C ASP A 561 -2.60 10.46 -20.23
N PHE A 562 -3.50 10.46 -19.23
CA PHE A 562 -4.11 9.23 -18.76
C PHE A 562 -4.96 8.58 -19.85
N VAL A 563 -5.79 9.36 -20.58
CA VAL A 563 -6.64 8.81 -21.65
C VAL A 563 -5.80 8.27 -22.80
N LYS A 564 -4.70 8.93 -23.19
CA LYS A 564 -3.76 8.38 -24.19
C LYS A 564 -3.23 7.01 -23.77
N TRP A 565 -2.78 6.91 -22.52
CA TRP A 565 -2.27 5.66 -21.96
C TRP A 565 -3.38 4.60 -21.88
N ASP A 566 -4.55 4.94 -21.37
CA ASP A 566 -5.70 4.00 -21.24
C ASP A 566 -6.15 3.49 -22.63
N ALA A 567 -6.23 4.36 -23.63
CA ALA A 567 -6.58 3.96 -25.00
C ALA A 567 -5.54 2.98 -25.58
N MET A 568 -4.23 3.21 -25.33
CA MET A 568 -3.19 2.28 -25.74
C MET A 568 -3.30 0.93 -24.99
N GLN A 569 -3.55 0.93 -23.68
CA GLN A 569 -3.72 -0.30 -22.91
C GLN A 569 -4.95 -1.10 -23.39
N ARG A 570 -6.06 -0.43 -23.69
CA ARG A 570 -7.27 -1.05 -24.20
C ARG A 570 -7.06 -1.62 -25.61
N TYR A 571 -6.38 -0.89 -26.49
CA TYR A 571 -6.07 -1.35 -27.85
C TYR A 571 -5.09 -2.52 -27.83
N ALA A 572 -3.99 -2.39 -27.09
CA ALA A 572 -3.02 -3.49 -26.94
C ALA A 572 -3.66 -4.74 -26.33
N SER A 573 -4.58 -4.61 -25.37
CA SER A 573 -5.32 -5.75 -24.81
C SER A 573 -6.15 -6.48 -25.85
N ARG A 574 -6.91 -5.74 -26.70
CA ARG A 574 -7.68 -6.34 -27.81
C ARG A 574 -6.80 -7.10 -28.78
N VAL A 575 -5.65 -6.52 -29.11
CA VAL A 575 -4.68 -7.12 -30.04
C VAL A 575 -4.08 -8.39 -29.44
N ILE A 576 -3.72 -8.41 -28.16
CA ILE A 576 -3.22 -9.59 -27.46
C ILE A 576 -4.32 -10.67 -27.37
N GLU A 577 -5.55 -10.30 -27.07
CA GLU A 577 -6.69 -11.21 -27.06
C GLU A 577 -6.99 -11.79 -28.47
N ALA A 578 -6.82 -11.01 -29.53
CA ALA A 578 -6.95 -11.46 -30.92
C ALA A 578 -5.80 -12.42 -31.30
N GLN A 579 -4.56 -12.12 -30.91
CA GLN A 579 -3.40 -12.99 -31.12
C GLN A 579 -3.60 -14.36 -30.43
N ALA A 580 -4.17 -14.39 -29.21
CA ALA A 580 -4.52 -15.63 -28.51
C ALA A 580 -5.50 -16.50 -29.32
N ARG A 581 -6.39 -15.90 -30.10
CA ARG A 581 -7.29 -16.62 -31.03
C ARG A 581 -6.65 -16.94 -32.38
N GLY A 582 -5.37 -16.61 -32.59
CA GLY A 582 -4.63 -16.84 -33.85
C GLY A 582 -4.94 -15.80 -34.93
N GLU A 583 -5.49 -14.64 -34.58
CA GLU A 583 -5.74 -13.54 -35.51
C GLU A 583 -4.44 -12.71 -35.68
N PRO A 584 -4.09 -12.30 -36.91
CA PRO A 584 -2.85 -11.55 -37.13
C PRO A 584 -2.95 -10.13 -36.57
N LEU A 585 -1.81 -9.58 -36.15
CA LEU A 585 -1.70 -8.18 -35.73
C LEU A 585 -2.10 -7.23 -36.88
N SER A 586 -2.97 -6.26 -36.59
CA SER A 586 -3.45 -5.30 -37.56
C SER A 586 -2.43 -4.19 -37.89
N ASP A 587 -2.36 -3.76 -39.16
CA ASP A 587 -1.55 -2.60 -39.58
C ASP A 587 -2.01 -1.31 -38.91
N ALA A 588 -3.27 -1.20 -38.52
CA ALA A 588 -3.83 -0.07 -37.79
C ALA A 588 -3.19 0.07 -36.40
N PHE A 589 -3.03 -1.04 -35.66
CA PHE A 589 -2.34 -1.03 -34.37
C PHE A 589 -0.86 -0.62 -34.51
N ILE A 590 -0.15 -1.19 -35.49
CA ILE A 590 1.25 -0.80 -35.81
C ILE A 590 1.34 0.71 -36.09
N SER A 591 0.38 1.25 -36.81
CA SER A 591 0.35 2.70 -37.11
C SER A 591 0.08 3.55 -35.87
N ALA A 592 -0.85 3.15 -35.00
CA ALA A 592 -1.12 3.83 -33.73
C ALA A 592 0.09 3.76 -32.78
N TYR A 593 0.74 2.60 -32.70
CA TYR A 593 1.96 2.42 -31.90
C TYR A 593 3.12 3.29 -32.42
N ARG A 594 3.29 3.40 -33.74
CA ARG A 594 4.28 4.30 -34.37
C ARG A 594 3.97 5.76 -34.06
N GLN A 595 2.71 6.18 -34.07
CA GLN A 595 2.30 7.53 -33.70
C GLN A 595 2.64 7.83 -32.24
N ALA A 596 2.36 6.89 -31.32
CA ALA A 596 2.72 6.98 -29.90
C ALA A 596 4.24 7.13 -29.71
N MET A 597 5.05 6.34 -30.43
CA MET A 597 6.52 6.48 -30.42
C MET A 597 7.01 7.87 -30.85
N SER A 598 6.28 8.49 -31.76
CA SER A 598 6.63 9.81 -32.33
C SER A 598 6.05 10.99 -31.55
N SER A 599 5.25 10.74 -30.52
CA SER A 599 4.60 11.80 -29.72
C SER A 599 5.62 12.64 -28.96
N ASP A 600 5.32 13.95 -28.82
CA ASP A 600 6.13 14.91 -28.08
C ASP A 600 5.69 14.94 -26.60
N ILE A 601 5.97 13.86 -25.90
CA ILE A 601 5.76 13.70 -24.45
C ILE A 601 7.09 13.33 -23.80
N ASP A 602 7.22 13.54 -22.49
CA ASP A 602 8.45 13.20 -21.77
C ASP A 602 8.78 11.70 -21.84
N ASP A 603 10.05 11.36 -21.60
CA ASP A 603 10.53 9.98 -21.76
C ASP A 603 9.88 9.02 -20.74
N ALA A 604 9.51 9.49 -19.55
CA ALA A 604 8.84 8.66 -18.54
C ALA A 604 7.42 8.29 -18.97
N MET A 605 6.64 9.28 -19.41
CA MET A 605 5.29 9.05 -19.93
C MET A 605 5.31 8.23 -21.22
N LYS A 606 6.32 8.43 -22.08
CA LYS A 606 6.53 7.62 -23.29
C LYS A 606 6.81 6.14 -22.96
N ALA A 607 7.62 5.88 -21.95
CA ALA A 607 7.87 4.52 -21.49
C ALA A 607 6.59 3.85 -20.96
N GLN A 608 5.76 4.57 -20.21
CA GLN A 608 4.45 4.08 -19.75
C GLN A 608 3.51 3.79 -20.92
N LEU A 609 3.38 4.72 -21.86
CA LEU A 609 2.50 4.60 -23.02
C LEU A 609 2.85 3.39 -23.91
N LEU A 610 4.14 3.08 -24.08
CA LEU A 610 4.63 2.00 -24.95
C LEU A 610 4.81 0.66 -24.23
N THR A 611 4.58 0.60 -22.92
CA THR A 611 4.59 -0.64 -22.15
C THR A 611 3.30 -1.42 -22.40
N LEU A 612 3.42 -2.67 -22.85
CA LEU A 612 2.25 -3.55 -23.03
C LEU A 612 1.55 -3.83 -21.71
N PRO A 613 0.23 -4.06 -21.73
CA PRO A 613 -0.55 -4.46 -20.56
C PRO A 613 0.11 -5.60 -19.78
N SER A 614 0.05 -5.54 -18.43
CA SER A 614 0.59 -6.61 -17.60
C SER A 614 -0.25 -7.90 -17.73
N GLU A 615 0.35 -9.04 -17.42
CA GLU A 615 -0.35 -10.33 -17.45
C GLU A 615 -1.51 -10.36 -16.44
N GLU A 616 -1.33 -9.71 -15.30
CA GLU A 616 -2.37 -9.59 -14.26
C GLU A 616 -3.56 -8.75 -14.72
N TYR A 617 -3.31 -7.63 -15.41
CA TYR A 617 -4.37 -6.81 -15.99
C TYR A 617 -5.13 -7.56 -17.08
N LEU A 618 -4.44 -8.28 -17.95
CA LEU A 618 -5.05 -9.15 -18.98
C LEU A 618 -5.86 -10.28 -18.34
N ALA A 619 -5.34 -10.88 -17.27
CA ALA A 619 -6.04 -11.90 -16.49
C ALA A 619 -7.34 -11.35 -15.84
N ASP A 620 -7.31 -10.12 -15.30
CA ASP A 620 -8.52 -9.49 -14.76
C ASP A 620 -9.57 -9.22 -15.85
N ARG A 621 -9.15 -8.81 -17.04
CA ARG A 621 -10.02 -8.64 -18.21
C ARG A 621 -10.63 -9.97 -18.66
N GLN A 622 -9.83 -11.02 -18.80
CA GLN A 622 -10.31 -12.36 -19.20
C GLN A 622 -11.30 -12.92 -18.16
N ALA A 623 -11.05 -12.73 -16.87
CA ALA A 623 -11.92 -13.16 -15.78
C ALA A 623 -13.35 -12.58 -15.84
N GLN A 624 -13.56 -11.45 -16.54
CA GLN A 624 -14.90 -10.87 -16.72
C GLN A 624 -15.77 -11.64 -17.73
N HIS A 625 -15.15 -12.47 -18.55
CA HIS A 625 -15.80 -13.16 -19.66
C HIS A 625 -15.65 -14.69 -19.61
N GLY A 626 -14.77 -15.22 -18.76
CA GLY A 626 -14.51 -16.65 -18.65
C GLY A 626 -13.40 -16.98 -17.64
N LEU A 627 -12.88 -18.19 -17.73
CA LEU A 627 -11.76 -18.64 -16.92
C LEU A 627 -10.44 -18.09 -17.48
N VAL A 628 -9.51 -17.80 -16.58
CA VAL A 628 -8.19 -17.25 -16.91
C VAL A 628 -7.22 -18.39 -17.29
N ASP A 629 -6.65 -18.30 -18.49
CA ASP A 629 -5.52 -19.13 -18.90
C ASP A 629 -4.23 -18.27 -18.93
N VAL A 630 -3.39 -18.44 -17.91
CA VAL A 630 -2.16 -17.66 -17.76
C VAL A 630 -1.13 -17.98 -18.85
N PHE A 631 -1.15 -19.20 -19.39
CA PHE A 631 -0.20 -19.62 -20.45
C PHE A 631 -0.58 -18.99 -21.80
N GLU A 632 -1.89 -18.98 -22.12
CA GLU A 632 -2.41 -18.31 -23.31
C GLU A 632 -2.10 -16.81 -23.30
N ILE A 633 -2.42 -16.14 -22.18
CA ILE A 633 -2.16 -14.70 -21.99
C ILE A 633 -0.68 -14.39 -22.25
N ARG A 634 0.21 -15.13 -21.59
CA ARG A 634 1.65 -14.93 -21.74
C ARG A 634 2.12 -15.20 -23.16
N GLY A 635 1.72 -16.33 -23.77
CA GLY A 635 2.11 -16.67 -25.14
C GLY A 635 1.75 -15.56 -26.12
N ALA A 636 0.49 -15.13 -26.11
CA ALA A 636 0.01 -14.06 -26.99
C ALA A 636 0.72 -12.72 -26.74
N ARG A 637 0.95 -12.37 -25.48
CA ARG A 637 1.63 -11.12 -25.11
C ARG A 637 3.10 -11.10 -25.59
N GLU A 638 3.84 -12.20 -25.41
CA GLU A 638 5.23 -12.31 -25.86
C GLU A 638 5.32 -12.32 -27.40
N ASP A 639 4.36 -12.93 -28.11
CA ASP A 639 4.28 -12.85 -29.58
C ASP A 639 4.13 -11.41 -30.06
N ILE A 640 3.19 -10.65 -29.50
CA ILE A 640 3.00 -9.22 -29.83
C ILE A 640 4.27 -8.42 -29.50
N LYS A 641 4.89 -8.67 -28.35
CA LYS A 641 6.14 -8.00 -27.97
C LYS A 641 7.24 -8.27 -29.00
N LYS A 642 7.37 -9.51 -29.48
CA LYS A 642 8.37 -9.89 -30.50
C LYS A 642 8.09 -9.22 -31.85
N ILE A 643 6.83 -9.12 -32.27
CA ILE A 643 6.45 -8.41 -33.50
C ILE A 643 6.84 -6.94 -33.39
N LEU A 644 6.48 -6.25 -32.30
CA LEU A 644 6.82 -4.85 -32.07
C LEU A 644 8.33 -4.62 -31.94
N ALA A 645 9.04 -5.56 -31.34
CA ALA A 645 10.50 -5.53 -31.26
C ALA A 645 11.15 -5.53 -32.63
N THR A 646 10.64 -6.37 -33.55
CA THR A 646 11.16 -6.49 -34.91
C THR A 646 10.74 -5.32 -35.78
N GLU A 647 9.48 -4.89 -35.75
CA GLU A 647 8.94 -3.79 -36.55
C GLU A 647 9.64 -2.45 -36.24
N PHE A 648 9.93 -2.20 -34.97
CA PHE A 648 10.51 -0.93 -34.50
C PHE A 648 11.96 -1.05 -34.04
N GLU A 649 12.68 -2.08 -34.50
CA GLU A 649 14.05 -2.39 -34.10
C GLU A 649 15.00 -1.18 -34.19
N ALA A 650 14.93 -0.43 -35.28
CA ALA A 650 15.77 0.76 -35.48
C ALA A 650 15.48 1.85 -34.42
N GLN A 651 14.23 2.05 -34.08
CA GLN A 651 13.84 3.05 -33.07
C GLN A 651 14.26 2.61 -31.66
N TRP A 652 14.04 1.33 -31.32
CA TRP A 652 14.50 0.76 -30.04
C TRP A 652 16.02 0.87 -29.90
N THR A 653 16.77 0.56 -30.97
CA THR A 653 18.24 0.69 -31.00
C THR A 653 18.65 2.15 -30.81
N SER A 654 17.98 3.09 -31.48
CA SER A 654 18.26 4.52 -31.34
C SER A 654 18.04 5.01 -29.90
N TRP A 655 16.97 4.60 -29.25
CA TRP A 655 16.71 5.01 -27.85
C TRP A 655 17.65 4.34 -26.86
N PHE A 656 18.00 3.07 -27.07
CA PHE A 656 19.00 2.38 -26.23
C PHE A 656 20.34 3.11 -26.31
N SER A 657 20.84 3.41 -27.54
CA SER A 657 22.13 4.06 -27.74
C SER A 657 22.16 5.54 -27.36
N ARG A 658 21.01 6.23 -27.40
CA ARG A 658 20.92 7.66 -27.05
C ARG A 658 21.46 7.97 -25.65
N TYR A 659 21.39 7.02 -24.73
CA TYR A 659 21.76 7.19 -23.33
C TYR A 659 22.99 6.30 -22.94
N GLU A 660 23.84 5.91 -23.91
CA GLU A 660 25.04 5.09 -23.68
C GLU A 660 26.08 5.74 -22.76
N ASN A 661 26.17 7.07 -22.78
CA ASN A 661 27.05 7.84 -21.92
C ASN A 661 26.22 8.66 -20.92
N PRO A 662 25.69 8.07 -19.86
CA PRO A 662 24.84 8.78 -18.92
C PRO A 662 25.63 9.83 -18.15
N GLU A 663 24.96 10.93 -17.84
CA GLU A 663 25.42 11.87 -16.80
C GLU A 663 25.53 11.12 -15.46
N THR A 664 26.26 11.66 -14.49
CA THR A 664 26.30 11.14 -13.12
C THR A 664 24.86 10.88 -12.62
N TYR A 665 24.62 9.73 -12.02
CA TYR A 665 23.31 9.32 -11.56
C TYR A 665 22.63 10.37 -10.67
N GLN A 666 21.38 10.66 -10.96
CA GLN A 666 20.48 11.44 -10.12
C GLN A 666 19.07 10.81 -10.17
N ALA A 667 18.44 10.74 -8.99
CA ALA A 667 17.05 10.31 -8.87
C ALA A 667 16.08 11.48 -9.15
N ASN A 668 16.12 12.03 -10.35
CA ASN A 668 15.21 13.10 -10.78
C ASN A 668 14.35 12.65 -11.97
N GLY A 669 13.17 13.27 -12.14
CA GLY A 669 12.18 12.85 -13.14
C GLY A 669 12.73 12.73 -14.56
N ARG A 670 13.63 13.64 -14.99
CA ARG A 670 14.26 13.57 -16.32
C ARG A 670 15.12 12.32 -16.49
N GLN A 671 16.05 12.06 -15.56
CA GLN A 671 16.94 10.90 -15.68
C GLN A 671 16.21 9.58 -15.45
N ILE A 672 15.22 9.55 -14.54
CA ILE A 672 14.34 8.40 -14.33
C ILE A 672 13.63 8.03 -15.65
N GLY A 673 13.05 9.03 -16.35
CA GLY A 673 12.41 8.81 -17.65
C GLY A 673 13.36 8.28 -18.71
N GLN A 674 14.57 8.83 -18.80
CA GLN A 674 15.60 8.38 -19.74
C GLN A 674 15.99 6.90 -19.50
N ARG A 675 16.20 6.50 -18.22
CA ARG A 675 16.49 5.10 -17.87
C ARG A 675 15.29 4.21 -18.16
N ALA A 676 14.08 4.63 -17.82
CA ALA A 676 12.85 3.86 -18.08
C ALA A 676 12.71 3.57 -19.58
N LEU A 677 12.90 4.55 -20.45
CA LEU A 677 12.83 4.37 -21.90
C LEU A 677 13.97 3.49 -22.43
N ARG A 678 15.19 3.64 -21.90
CA ARG A 678 16.33 2.77 -22.25
C ARG A 678 16.10 1.31 -21.85
N HIS A 679 15.60 1.08 -20.65
CA HIS A 679 15.28 -0.28 -20.17
C HIS A 679 14.16 -0.93 -20.96
N LEU A 680 13.13 -0.14 -21.31
CA LEU A 680 12.06 -0.61 -22.19
C LEU A 680 12.63 -1.01 -23.56
N ALA A 681 13.47 -0.18 -24.16
CA ALA A 681 14.12 -0.47 -25.43
C ALA A 681 14.96 -1.76 -25.34
N LEU A 682 15.79 -1.93 -24.31
CA LEU A 682 16.57 -3.14 -24.11
C LEU A 682 15.68 -4.39 -23.96
N SER A 683 14.55 -4.26 -23.26
CA SER A 683 13.57 -5.35 -23.10
C SER A 683 12.91 -5.77 -24.42
N TYR A 684 12.66 -4.84 -25.35
CA TYR A 684 12.19 -5.18 -26.71
C TYR A 684 13.31 -5.76 -27.54
N LEU A 685 14.49 -5.13 -27.57
CA LEU A 685 15.64 -5.59 -28.35
C LEU A 685 16.08 -7.00 -27.99
N SER A 686 15.94 -7.41 -26.72
CA SER A 686 16.22 -8.79 -26.28
C SER A 686 15.33 -9.85 -26.94
N GLN A 687 14.20 -9.46 -27.54
CA GLN A 687 13.32 -10.36 -28.31
C GLN A 687 13.66 -10.41 -29.80
N ALA A 688 14.32 -9.39 -30.33
CA ALA A 688 14.63 -9.25 -31.76
C ALA A 688 16.08 -9.57 -32.11
N ARG A 689 17.01 -9.32 -31.19
CA ARG A 689 18.46 -9.41 -31.42
C ARG A 689 19.19 -10.25 -30.39
N PRO A 690 19.90 -11.31 -30.82
CA PRO A 690 20.78 -12.07 -29.91
C PRO A 690 21.86 -11.19 -29.24
N GLU A 691 22.37 -10.19 -29.96
CA GLU A 691 23.42 -9.27 -29.48
C GLU A 691 22.95 -8.38 -28.31
N ALA A 692 21.65 -8.30 -28.03
CA ALA A 692 21.11 -7.57 -26.89
C ALA A 692 21.59 -8.16 -25.53
N LEU A 693 21.99 -9.44 -25.49
CA LEU A 693 22.62 -10.03 -24.31
C LEU A 693 24.02 -9.43 -24.08
N ASP A 694 24.83 -9.27 -25.15
CA ASP A 694 26.16 -8.65 -25.06
C ASP A 694 26.05 -7.17 -24.63
N TRP A 695 25.03 -6.47 -25.13
CA TRP A 695 24.73 -5.09 -24.70
C TRP A 695 24.33 -5.01 -23.26
N ALA A 696 23.52 -5.96 -22.78
CA ALA A 696 23.15 -6.06 -21.38
C ALA A 696 24.37 -6.34 -20.49
N GLU A 697 25.27 -7.25 -20.88
CA GLU A 697 26.53 -7.49 -20.14
C GLU A 697 27.40 -6.23 -20.07
N THR A 698 27.54 -5.51 -21.20
CA THR A 698 28.29 -4.26 -21.28
C THR A 698 27.69 -3.18 -20.34
N LEU A 699 26.37 -3.03 -20.38
CA LEU A 699 25.67 -2.07 -19.50
C LEU A 699 25.78 -2.47 -18.03
N LEU A 700 25.69 -3.78 -17.69
CA LEU A 700 25.87 -4.27 -16.33
C LEU A 700 27.26 -3.94 -15.78
N GLY A 701 28.30 -4.11 -16.61
CA GLY A 701 29.70 -3.79 -16.24
C GLY A 701 29.96 -2.31 -16.01
N ASN A 702 29.16 -1.41 -16.60
CA ASN A 702 29.30 0.04 -16.52
C ASN A 702 28.26 0.71 -15.61
N ALA A 703 27.30 -0.06 -15.06
CA ALA A 703 26.19 0.50 -14.29
C ALA A 703 26.65 1.09 -12.95
N ASP A 704 26.34 2.35 -12.74
CA ASP A 704 26.60 3.11 -11.51
C ASP A 704 25.37 3.18 -10.58
N ASN A 705 24.30 2.48 -10.93
CA ASN A 705 23.03 2.50 -10.20
C ASN A 705 22.30 1.15 -10.27
N LEU A 706 21.43 0.90 -9.27
CA LEU A 706 20.72 -0.36 -9.15
C LEU A 706 19.64 -0.54 -10.24
N SER A 707 19.04 0.55 -10.74
CA SER A 707 18.03 0.47 -11.81
C SER A 707 18.59 -0.18 -13.06
N ASP A 708 19.76 0.27 -13.51
CA ASP A 708 20.44 -0.29 -14.67
C ASP A 708 20.91 -1.73 -14.40
N ARG A 709 21.48 -2.00 -13.21
CA ARG A 709 21.91 -3.36 -12.83
C ARG A 709 20.77 -4.35 -12.89
N LEU A 710 19.62 -4.04 -12.29
CA LEU A 710 18.47 -4.97 -12.26
C LEU A 710 17.81 -5.13 -13.63
N ALA A 711 17.71 -4.07 -14.42
CA ALA A 711 17.15 -4.15 -15.77
C ALA A 711 17.99 -5.07 -16.66
N THR A 712 19.31 -4.94 -16.60
CA THR A 712 20.24 -5.79 -17.38
C THR A 712 20.29 -7.21 -16.85
N LEU A 713 20.36 -7.41 -15.53
CA LEU A 713 20.30 -8.74 -14.92
C LEU A 713 19.01 -9.48 -15.32
N ARG A 714 17.87 -8.79 -15.36
CA ARG A 714 16.60 -9.41 -15.78
C ARG A 714 16.67 -9.91 -17.22
N VAL A 715 17.28 -9.16 -18.13
CA VAL A 715 17.48 -9.60 -19.52
C VAL A 715 18.41 -10.81 -19.59
N LEU A 716 19.52 -10.79 -18.88
CA LEU A 716 20.50 -11.90 -18.85
C LEU A 716 19.95 -13.16 -18.19
N VAL A 717 19.22 -13.03 -17.08
CA VAL A 717 18.62 -14.15 -16.34
C VAL A 717 17.51 -14.82 -17.15
N ASN A 718 16.71 -14.03 -17.89
CA ASN A 718 15.58 -14.56 -18.66
C ASN A 718 15.98 -15.05 -20.05
N GLY A 719 16.95 -14.40 -20.71
CA GLY A 719 17.34 -14.68 -22.08
C GLY A 719 18.64 -15.47 -22.24
N GLY A 720 19.52 -15.45 -21.22
CA GLY A 720 20.79 -16.17 -21.25
C GLY A 720 20.65 -17.69 -21.02
N ASP A 721 21.66 -18.42 -21.44
CA ASP A 721 21.76 -19.84 -21.14
C ASP A 721 22.07 -20.08 -19.64
N GLU A 722 22.13 -21.36 -19.23
CA GLU A 722 22.38 -21.73 -17.82
C GLU A 722 23.73 -21.20 -17.31
N SER A 723 24.76 -21.21 -18.15
CA SER A 723 26.10 -20.73 -17.79
C SER A 723 26.12 -19.22 -17.55
N THR A 724 25.54 -18.47 -18.47
CA THR A 724 25.39 -17.00 -18.35
C THR A 724 24.58 -16.65 -17.09
N ARG A 725 23.43 -17.28 -16.90
CA ARG A 725 22.55 -17.04 -15.74
C ARG A 725 23.28 -17.32 -14.43
N SER A 726 23.91 -18.49 -14.30
CA SER A 726 24.63 -18.88 -13.09
C SER A 726 25.78 -17.93 -12.80
N THR A 727 26.51 -17.50 -13.84
CA THR A 727 27.64 -16.59 -13.70
C THR A 727 27.19 -15.19 -13.22
N VAL A 728 26.19 -14.60 -13.87
CA VAL A 728 25.74 -13.22 -13.50
C VAL A 728 25.10 -13.19 -12.13
N LEU A 729 24.30 -14.21 -11.76
CA LEU A 729 23.69 -14.30 -10.42
C LEU A 729 24.72 -14.56 -9.34
N GLY A 730 25.72 -15.41 -9.61
CA GLY A 730 26.81 -15.69 -8.69
C GLY A 730 27.67 -14.45 -8.43
N ASN A 731 28.12 -13.77 -9.48
CA ASN A 731 28.92 -12.55 -9.38
C ASN A 731 28.15 -11.44 -8.63
N PHE A 732 26.86 -11.27 -8.94
CA PHE A 732 26.05 -10.29 -8.27
C PHE A 732 25.88 -10.59 -6.77
N TYR A 733 25.65 -11.86 -6.40
CA TYR A 733 25.57 -12.27 -5.01
C TYR A 733 26.90 -12.09 -4.28
N GLU A 734 28.02 -12.52 -4.87
CA GLU A 734 29.37 -12.37 -4.25
C GLU A 734 29.69 -10.91 -3.96
N GLN A 735 29.34 -10.00 -4.87
CA GLN A 735 29.56 -8.56 -4.71
C GLN A 735 28.69 -7.98 -3.59
N TRP A 736 27.41 -8.41 -3.46
CA TRP A 736 26.40 -7.72 -2.67
C TRP A 736 25.83 -8.54 -1.50
N GLN A 737 26.37 -9.71 -1.18
CA GLN A 737 25.88 -10.59 -0.12
C GLN A 737 25.80 -9.96 1.28
N HIS A 738 26.53 -8.89 1.50
CA HIS A 738 26.55 -8.12 2.75
C HIS A 738 25.42 -7.09 2.84
N GLU A 739 24.71 -6.82 1.72
CA GLU A 739 23.67 -5.81 1.64
C GLU A 739 22.27 -6.47 1.55
N ALA A 740 21.52 -6.41 2.65
CA ALA A 740 20.24 -7.13 2.77
C ALA A 740 19.20 -6.72 1.73
N LEU A 741 19.15 -5.42 1.37
CA LEU A 741 18.19 -4.90 0.38
C LEU A 741 18.49 -5.45 -1.01
N ILE A 742 19.75 -5.55 -1.39
CA ILE A 742 20.14 -6.14 -2.69
C ILE A 742 19.96 -7.66 -2.71
N VAL A 743 20.25 -8.35 -1.60
CA VAL A 743 19.99 -9.79 -1.50
C VAL A 743 18.49 -10.10 -1.67
N ASN A 744 17.59 -9.23 -1.19
CA ASN A 744 16.15 -9.36 -1.45
C ASN A 744 15.83 -9.23 -2.95
N GLN A 745 16.46 -8.30 -3.66
CA GLN A 745 16.30 -8.18 -5.12
C GLN A 745 16.85 -9.40 -5.86
N TRP A 746 17.97 -9.97 -5.40
CA TRP A 746 18.54 -11.20 -5.94
C TRP A 746 17.61 -12.40 -5.77
N PHE A 747 16.93 -12.54 -4.64
CA PHE A 747 15.86 -13.53 -4.46
C PHE A 747 14.69 -13.29 -5.40
N THR A 748 14.20 -12.05 -5.47
CA THR A 748 13.06 -11.68 -6.33
C THR A 748 13.35 -11.94 -7.81
N LEU A 749 14.54 -11.60 -8.29
CA LEU A 749 14.95 -11.82 -9.68
C LEU A 749 14.89 -13.30 -10.08
N GLN A 750 15.28 -14.20 -9.19
CA GLN A 750 15.22 -15.64 -9.41
C GLN A 750 13.79 -16.19 -9.28
N ALA A 751 13.05 -15.73 -8.26
CA ALA A 751 11.68 -16.15 -8.01
C ALA A 751 10.73 -15.78 -9.15
N THR A 752 10.99 -14.65 -9.82
CA THR A 752 10.14 -14.12 -10.89
C THR A 752 10.58 -14.55 -12.30
N ARG A 753 11.61 -15.40 -12.44
CA ARG A 753 12.03 -15.94 -13.74
C ARG A 753 10.89 -16.78 -14.35
N PRO A 754 10.37 -16.45 -15.54
CA PRO A 754 9.20 -17.09 -16.11
C PRO A 754 9.55 -18.43 -16.78
N SER A 755 9.91 -19.41 -15.98
CA SER A 755 10.26 -20.76 -16.42
C SER A 755 9.71 -21.79 -15.46
N ALA A 756 9.29 -22.93 -15.96
CA ALA A 756 8.68 -24.01 -15.17
C ALA A 756 9.61 -24.57 -14.09
N ASP A 757 10.94 -24.56 -14.31
CA ASP A 757 11.97 -25.03 -13.38
C ASP A 757 12.25 -24.01 -12.24
N THR A 758 11.62 -22.85 -12.26
CA THR A 758 11.74 -21.88 -11.15
C THR A 758 11.16 -22.43 -9.84
N VAL A 759 10.21 -23.36 -9.89
CA VAL A 759 9.69 -24.02 -8.68
C VAL A 759 10.83 -24.72 -7.92
N GLU A 760 11.67 -25.50 -8.61
CA GLU A 760 12.81 -26.17 -7.99
C GLU A 760 13.83 -25.18 -7.45
N SER A 761 14.04 -24.08 -8.16
CA SER A 761 14.94 -22.99 -7.73
C SER A 761 14.47 -22.35 -6.42
N VAL A 762 13.19 -21.99 -6.28
CA VAL A 762 12.68 -21.38 -5.04
C VAL A 762 12.68 -22.37 -3.87
N ILE A 763 12.40 -23.65 -4.11
CA ILE A 763 12.51 -24.70 -3.11
C ILE A 763 13.96 -24.85 -2.61
N ALA A 764 14.94 -24.71 -3.49
CA ALA A 764 16.35 -24.74 -3.10
C ALA A 764 16.76 -23.47 -2.34
N LEU A 765 16.34 -22.28 -2.82
CA LEU A 765 16.69 -20.99 -2.27
C LEU A 765 16.15 -20.74 -0.85
N GLN A 766 15.06 -21.39 -0.44
CA GLN A 766 14.59 -21.32 0.96
C GLN A 766 15.60 -21.90 1.97
N ASN A 767 16.56 -22.68 1.52
CA ASN A 767 17.64 -23.24 2.32
C ASN A 767 18.98 -22.49 2.13
N HIS A 768 19.00 -21.43 1.37
CA HIS A 768 20.19 -20.61 1.16
C HIS A 768 20.58 -19.89 2.46
N GLY A 769 21.86 -19.76 2.78
CA GLY A 769 22.34 -19.18 4.02
C GLY A 769 21.93 -17.71 4.26
N ALA A 770 21.58 -16.99 3.19
CA ALA A 770 21.06 -15.61 3.28
C ALA A 770 19.54 -15.54 3.50
N PHE A 771 18.79 -16.65 3.44
CA PHE A 771 17.35 -16.67 3.68
C PHE A 771 17.04 -16.87 5.17
N ASP A 772 16.21 -16.02 5.74
CA ASP A 772 15.73 -16.14 7.13
C ASP A 772 14.20 -16.16 7.16
N TRP A 773 13.64 -17.23 7.71
CA TRP A 773 12.19 -17.43 7.89
C TRP A 773 11.53 -16.45 8.85
N ARG A 774 12.29 -15.75 9.68
CA ARG A 774 11.78 -14.76 10.63
C ARG A 774 11.69 -13.38 10.01
N ASN A 775 12.43 -13.13 8.92
CA ASN A 775 12.45 -11.82 8.27
C ASN A 775 11.35 -11.70 7.21
N PRO A 776 10.35 -10.82 7.40
CA PRO A 776 9.26 -10.62 6.45
C PRO A 776 9.71 -10.23 5.04
N ASN A 777 10.78 -9.44 4.91
CA ASN A 777 11.26 -8.97 3.62
C ASN A 777 11.83 -10.12 2.77
N LYS A 778 12.50 -11.08 3.39
CA LYS A 778 13.02 -12.25 2.69
C LYS A 778 11.92 -13.19 2.24
N ILE A 779 10.89 -13.39 3.08
CA ILE A 779 9.70 -14.18 2.72
C ILE A 779 8.98 -13.52 1.55
N ARG A 780 8.77 -12.19 1.59
CA ARG A 780 8.14 -11.46 0.47
C ARG A 780 8.96 -11.55 -0.81
N ALA A 781 10.28 -11.38 -0.73
CA ALA A 781 11.16 -11.40 -1.89
C ALA A 781 11.16 -12.76 -2.61
N LEU A 782 11.29 -13.85 -1.87
CA LEU A 782 11.37 -15.19 -2.45
C LEU A 782 9.97 -15.79 -2.70
N VAL A 783 9.18 -15.92 -1.63
CA VAL A 783 7.91 -16.66 -1.69
C VAL A 783 6.80 -15.80 -2.28
N GLY A 784 6.70 -14.54 -1.82
CA GLY A 784 5.74 -13.58 -2.35
C GLY A 784 5.98 -13.30 -3.84
N GLY A 785 7.24 -13.03 -4.22
CA GLY A 785 7.64 -12.82 -5.62
C GLY A 785 7.30 -14.02 -6.50
N PHE A 786 7.58 -15.24 -6.04
CA PHE A 786 7.22 -16.47 -6.76
C PHE A 786 5.71 -16.62 -6.94
N ALA A 787 4.95 -16.54 -5.87
CA ALA A 787 3.53 -16.86 -5.89
C ALA A 787 2.66 -15.79 -6.56
N SER A 788 3.09 -14.52 -6.54
CA SER A 788 2.29 -13.40 -7.05
C SER A 788 2.79 -12.86 -8.40
N ALA A 789 4.08 -12.99 -8.73
CA ALA A 789 4.67 -12.38 -9.93
C ALA A 789 5.28 -13.39 -10.92
N ASN A 790 5.04 -14.69 -10.71
CA ASN A 790 5.48 -15.74 -11.66
C ASN A 790 4.34 -16.71 -12.00
N PRO A 791 3.33 -16.29 -12.78
CA PRO A 791 2.19 -17.14 -13.09
C PRO A 791 2.59 -18.43 -13.80
N ILE A 792 3.65 -18.45 -14.60
CA ILE A 792 4.09 -19.63 -15.36
C ILE A 792 4.60 -20.76 -14.45
N ALA A 793 5.43 -20.42 -13.47
CA ALA A 793 5.95 -21.42 -12.54
C ALA A 793 4.92 -21.76 -11.44
N PHE A 794 4.20 -20.75 -10.94
CA PHE A 794 3.21 -20.94 -9.89
C PHE A 794 2.05 -21.83 -10.34
N HIS A 795 1.52 -21.61 -11.57
CA HIS A 795 0.43 -22.41 -12.15
C HIS A 795 0.92 -23.64 -12.95
N ARG A 796 2.12 -24.13 -12.68
CA ARG A 796 2.62 -25.37 -13.32
C ARG A 796 1.63 -26.51 -13.11
N GLN A 797 1.37 -27.29 -14.18
CA GLN A 797 0.28 -28.27 -14.24
C GLN A 797 0.36 -29.40 -13.19
N ASP A 798 1.56 -29.72 -12.67
CA ASP A 798 1.75 -30.73 -11.62
C ASP A 798 1.37 -30.25 -10.21
N GLY A 799 1.01 -28.95 -10.07
CA GLY A 799 0.61 -28.35 -8.80
C GLY A 799 1.74 -28.10 -7.81
N ALA A 800 3.01 -28.28 -8.21
CA ALA A 800 4.16 -28.12 -7.31
C ALA A 800 4.28 -26.70 -6.75
N GLY A 801 3.92 -25.66 -7.52
CA GLY A 801 3.89 -24.27 -7.04
C GLY A 801 2.89 -24.07 -5.90
N TYR A 802 1.73 -24.66 -6.00
CA TYR A 802 0.69 -24.58 -4.96
C TYR A 802 1.07 -25.34 -3.70
N ALA A 803 1.65 -26.54 -3.86
CA ALA A 803 2.14 -27.34 -2.74
C ALA A 803 3.23 -26.61 -1.96
N PHE A 804 4.20 -26.02 -2.67
CA PHE A 804 5.25 -25.19 -2.07
C PHE A 804 4.67 -24.05 -1.24
N LEU A 805 3.74 -23.27 -1.80
CA LEU A 805 3.13 -22.15 -1.08
C LEU A 805 2.33 -22.63 0.13
N GLY A 806 1.56 -23.71 0.01
CA GLY A 806 0.83 -24.32 1.12
C GLY A 806 1.74 -24.78 2.25
N ASP A 807 2.91 -25.34 1.95
CA ASP A 807 3.92 -25.75 2.96
C ASP A 807 4.50 -24.53 3.68
N VAL A 808 4.78 -23.45 2.94
CA VAL A 808 5.27 -22.20 3.54
C VAL A 808 4.23 -21.59 4.48
N ILE A 809 2.95 -21.50 4.07
CA ILE A 809 1.88 -20.97 4.90
C ILE A 809 1.76 -21.80 6.18
N ALA A 810 1.73 -23.13 6.09
CA ALA A 810 1.65 -24.03 7.24
C ALA A 810 2.82 -23.82 8.21
N ARG A 811 4.02 -23.54 7.69
CA ARG A 811 5.21 -23.28 8.49
C ARG A 811 5.16 -21.94 9.21
N VAL A 812 4.73 -20.88 8.51
CA VAL A 812 4.87 -19.48 8.97
C VAL A 812 3.70 -19.06 9.87
N GLN A 813 2.51 -19.65 9.71
CA GLN A 813 1.28 -19.18 10.35
C GLN A 813 1.30 -19.14 11.90
N SER A 814 2.12 -19.95 12.54
CA SER A 814 2.26 -19.94 14.00
C SER A 814 3.27 -18.91 14.50
N ALA A 815 4.25 -18.54 13.66
CA ALA A 815 5.31 -17.59 14.01
C ALA A 815 4.93 -16.15 13.62
N ASN A 816 4.38 -15.97 12.42
CA ASN A 816 3.92 -14.67 11.90
C ASN A 816 2.59 -14.84 11.15
N PRO A 817 1.45 -14.75 11.88
CA PRO A 817 0.11 -14.91 11.32
C PRO A 817 -0.22 -13.95 10.18
N GLN A 818 0.16 -12.67 10.29
CA GLN A 818 -0.11 -11.64 9.28
C GLN A 818 0.56 -11.98 7.94
N ILE A 819 1.84 -12.36 7.96
CA ILE A 819 2.55 -12.75 6.73
C ILE A 819 1.92 -14.01 6.12
N ALA A 820 1.56 -15.00 6.94
CA ALA A 820 0.92 -16.22 6.47
C ALA A 820 -0.44 -15.95 5.80
N ALA A 821 -1.27 -15.09 6.39
CA ALA A 821 -2.56 -14.69 5.81
C ALA A 821 -2.41 -14.00 4.45
N ARG A 822 -1.44 -13.09 4.32
CA ARG A 822 -1.14 -12.43 3.03
C ARG A 822 -0.67 -13.43 1.97
N LEU A 823 0.12 -14.44 2.35
CA LEU A 823 0.56 -15.49 1.45
C LEU A 823 -0.59 -16.41 0.97
N CYS A 824 -1.73 -16.45 1.65
CA CYS A 824 -2.90 -17.21 1.17
C CYS A 824 -3.53 -16.61 -0.09
N THR A 825 -3.38 -15.31 -0.35
CA THR A 825 -4.08 -14.57 -1.40
C THR A 825 -4.01 -15.23 -2.79
N PRO A 826 -2.86 -15.70 -3.30
CA PRO A 826 -2.81 -16.36 -4.60
C PRO A 826 -3.67 -17.62 -4.68
N LEU A 827 -3.76 -18.42 -3.59
CA LEU A 827 -4.58 -19.63 -3.54
C LEU A 827 -6.08 -19.31 -3.47
N THR A 828 -6.47 -18.22 -2.80
CA THR A 828 -7.90 -17.86 -2.62
C THR A 828 -8.63 -17.57 -3.94
N ARG A 829 -7.88 -17.27 -4.99
CA ARG A 829 -8.40 -16.93 -6.32
C ARG A 829 -8.61 -18.15 -7.23
N PHE A 830 -8.57 -19.38 -6.70
CA PHE A 830 -8.56 -20.63 -7.47
C PHE A 830 -9.71 -20.77 -8.49
N ARG A 831 -10.91 -20.30 -8.16
CA ARG A 831 -12.09 -20.41 -9.01
C ARG A 831 -12.03 -19.61 -10.31
N ARG A 832 -11.10 -18.66 -10.44
CA ARG A 832 -10.96 -17.83 -11.64
C ARG A 832 -10.12 -18.47 -12.75
N TYR A 833 -9.34 -19.53 -12.44
CA TYR A 833 -8.38 -20.11 -13.37
C TYR A 833 -8.93 -21.31 -14.15
N ALA A 834 -8.47 -21.49 -15.41
CA ALA A 834 -8.80 -22.63 -16.24
C ALA A 834 -8.13 -23.92 -15.76
N HIS A 835 -7.01 -23.80 -15.05
CA HIS A 835 -6.19 -24.92 -14.59
C HIS A 835 -5.83 -24.80 -13.12
N GLY A 836 -5.58 -25.94 -12.45
CA GLY A 836 -5.09 -25.99 -11.07
C GLY A 836 -6.14 -25.77 -9.98
N VAL A 837 -7.43 -25.66 -10.32
CA VAL A 837 -8.53 -25.37 -9.38
C VAL A 837 -8.53 -26.35 -8.21
N ASP A 838 -8.60 -27.65 -8.48
CA ASP A 838 -8.65 -28.70 -7.45
C ASP A 838 -7.37 -28.74 -6.60
N ALA A 839 -6.22 -28.50 -7.22
CA ALA A 839 -4.95 -28.52 -6.52
C ALA A 839 -4.80 -27.32 -5.57
N MET A 840 -5.22 -26.12 -5.98
CA MET A 840 -5.25 -24.94 -5.10
C MET A 840 -6.26 -25.10 -3.97
N GLN A 841 -7.47 -25.58 -4.28
CA GLN A 841 -8.50 -25.84 -3.28
C GLN A 841 -8.02 -26.87 -2.24
N SER A 842 -7.37 -27.97 -2.67
CA SER A 842 -6.79 -28.97 -1.76
C SER A 842 -5.76 -28.35 -0.81
N GLN A 843 -4.96 -27.36 -1.25
CA GLN A 843 -4.05 -26.67 -0.34
C GLN A 843 -4.79 -25.82 0.69
N LEU A 844 -5.83 -25.10 0.29
CA LEU A 844 -6.66 -24.33 1.23
C LEU A 844 -7.35 -25.25 2.25
N GLU A 845 -7.90 -26.37 1.82
CA GLU A 845 -8.52 -27.36 2.69
C GLU A 845 -7.50 -27.98 3.68
N ARG A 846 -6.29 -28.27 3.20
CA ARG A 846 -5.18 -28.73 4.05
C ARG A 846 -4.80 -27.69 5.10
N ILE A 847 -4.71 -26.41 4.72
CA ILE A 847 -4.41 -25.33 5.65
C ILE A 847 -5.54 -25.16 6.66
N ALA A 848 -6.81 -25.19 6.22
CA ALA A 848 -7.97 -25.11 7.12
C ALA A 848 -8.00 -26.23 8.17
N GLY A 849 -7.42 -27.39 7.84
CA GLY A 849 -7.33 -28.55 8.73
C GLY A 849 -6.13 -28.56 9.68
N LEU A 850 -5.32 -27.49 9.71
CA LEU A 850 -4.17 -27.42 10.63
C LEU A 850 -4.62 -27.23 12.07
N ASP A 851 -3.94 -27.93 12.99
CA ASP A 851 -4.10 -27.71 14.42
C ASP A 851 -3.60 -26.30 14.80
N ASN A 852 -4.34 -25.61 15.66
CA ASN A 852 -3.99 -24.25 16.14
C ASN A 852 -3.81 -23.20 15.01
N LEU A 853 -4.70 -23.24 14.03
CA LEU A 853 -4.71 -22.25 12.94
C LEU A 853 -4.89 -20.83 13.53
N SER A 854 -4.07 -19.88 13.05
CA SER A 854 -4.18 -18.47 13.46
C SER A 854 -5.50 -17.86 12.99
N ARG A 855 -5.99 -16.83 13.71
CA ARG A 855 -7.25 -16.14 13.36
C ARG A 855 -7.16 -15.48 11.99
N ASP A 856 -6.01 -14.92 11.66
CA ASP A 856 -5.70 -14.29 10.37
C ASP A 856 -5.91 -15.27 9.21
N VAL A 857 -5.21 -16.41 9.27
CA VAL A 857 -5.31 -17.45 8.22
C VAL A 857 -6.69 -18.10 8.21
N PHE A 858 -7.29 -18.32 9.38
CA PHE A 858 -8.64 -18.89 9.53
C PHE A 858 -9.67 -18.05 8.75
N GLU A 859 -9.66 -16.72 8.92
CA GLU A 859 -10.60 -15.85 8.23
C GLU A 859 -10.41 -15.89 6.71
N VAL A 860 -9.17 -15.73 6.23
CA VAL A 860 -8.87 -15.68 4.79
C VAL A 860 -9.22 -17.00 4.11
N VAL A 861 -8.81 -18.12 4.68
CA VAL A 861 -9.07 -19.46 4.11
C VAL A 861 -10.55 -19.82 4.20
N GLY A 862 -11.21 -19.51 5.34
CA GLY A 862 -12.63 -19.76 5.52
C GLY A 862 -13.48 -19.04 4.49
N ARG A 863 -13.27 -17.74 4.31
CA ARG A 863 -13.97 -16.93 3.29
C ARG A 863 -13.72 -17.45 1.86
N ALA A 864 -12.53 -17.97 1.58
CA ALA A 864 -12.21 -18.52 0.25
C ALA A 864 -12.92 -19.85 -0.02
N LEU A 865 -13.06 -20.71 0.98
CA LEU A 865 -13.73 -22.00 0.83
C LEU A 865 -15.27 -21.89 0.85
N ASP A 866 -15.82 -20.93 1.60
CA ASP A 866 -17.28 -20.74 1.74
C ASP A 866 -17.93 -20.09 0.52
N LYS A 867 -17.21 -19.40 -0.33
CA LYS A 867 -17.67 -18.78 -1.59
C LYS A 867 -17.31 -19.64 -2.80
#